data_bb45551a4b7790f14f4e1ec682dab430
#
_entry.id   bb45551a4b7790f14f4e1ec682dab430
#
_cell.length_a   1.000
_cell.length_b   1.000
_cell.length_c   1.000
_cell.angle_alpha   90.00
_cell.angle_beta   90.00
_cell.angle_gamma   90.00
#
_symmetry.space_group_name_H-M   'P 1'
#
loop_
_entity.id
_entity.type
_entity.pdbx_description
1 polymer ?
#
loop_
_entity_poly.entity_id
_entity_poly.type
_entity_poly.pdbx_seq_one_letter_code
_entity_poly.pdbx_strand_id
1 'polypeptide(L)'
;MLTSSGDAAVTQAGAVHGLGGIGKSTLVLHYAVRYRDAYTLVWWINAETPELIEAGLAALATRLCPHWACGATIEQRTAWAVAWLQWHPGWLLVFDNVEHPERLRPYLGSLPGGHHLATSRKATGWHTIGPTLPLDLLGPAASADLLCEIAYDRRTPTPEQREEAEALAAELGYLPLALEQAGAYLHQTGKEIAAYRRALPRMLSKHSEGTDPERTVARVWNQTLKAIRERDPLAVTLLNAAAWLAPDNIPRALLTPLAPDADEADDAVDEALGVLHAYNMITLSSHTPTFSVHRLLQVVLRTPAPDADHPTMGRSTAEQALVASLPPSGGPLLATMRQWEELMPHITALATNLPPASATDTTINLFDRAANQARQAGQKARAVPLLEATLAQRVQVLGDTHPDTLSSRNNLASACREAGDLARAVPLFEATLAQYEQVLGDTHPDTLICRNNLAGAYRETGDRVRAVPLLEATLAQRVQVLGDTHPDTLSSRNNLASAYHEAGDRVRAVPLFEATLAQYEQVLGDTHPDTLICRNNLASAYQESGDRVRAVPLLEATLAQRVQVLGDTHPNTLICRNNLAGAYREAGDRVRAVPLLEATLAQWEQVLGDTHPNTLICRNNLACVYRESGDLARAVPLCEATLAQYEQVLGDTHPDTLTSRHNLACAYQESGDLARAVPLFEATLAQYEQVLGDTHPDTLRSRNNLACVYREAGDLARAVPLFEATLAQYEQVLGDTHPNTLSSRNNLASAYREAGDLAQAVPLKESDEPDAHPSAGATPIGQETPVPPSPQ
;
A
#
# COMPACT_ATOMS: atom_id res chain seq x y z
N MET A 1 -34.70 -3.46 -8.11
CA MET A 1 -33.51 -4.21 -8.56
C MET A 1 -32.95 -5.12 -7.46
N LEU A 2 -32.62 -4.61 -6.28
CA LEU A 2 -32.03 -5.38 -5.20
C LEU A 2 -33.01 -6.19 -4.35
N THR A 3 -34.30 -5.89 -4.36
CA THR A 3 -35.33 -6.47 -3.46
C THR A 3 -36.51 -7.13 -4.17
N SER A 4 -36.43 -7.48 -5.46
CA SER A 4 -37.51 -8.19 -6.16
C SER A 4 -37.52 -9.66 -5.75
N SER A 5 -38.53 -10.05 -4.98
CA SER A 5 -38.86 -11.43 -4.65
C SER A 5 -39.52 -12.13 -5.85
N GLY A 6 -38.76 -12.77 -6.67
CA GLY A 6 -39.17 -13.65 -7.72
C GLY A 6 -38.02 -14.51 -8.16
N ASP A 7 -38.20 -15.74 -8.55
CA ASP A 7 -37.23 -16.78 -8.92
C ASP A 7 -36.21 -16.43 -10.03
N ALA A 8 -35.71 -15.20 -10.04
CA ALA A 8 -34.58 -14.75 -10.86
C ALA A 8 -33.36 -14.55 -9.97
N ALA A 9 -32.22 -14.93 -10.46
CA ALA A 9 -30.91 -14.78 -9.82
C ALA A 9 -30.82 -13.43 -9.07
N VAL A 10 -30.66 -13.49 -7.75
CA VAL A 10 -30.48 -12.31 -6.90
C VAL A 10 -29.23 -11.59 -7.35
N THR A 11 -29.38 -10.48 -8.06
CA THR A 11 -28.25 -9.62 -8.43
C THR A 11 -27.75 -8.92 -7.18
N GLN A 12 -26.60 -9.36 -6.68
CA GLN A 12 -25.97 -8.81 -5.48
C GLN A 12 -25.34 -7.43 -5.73
N ALA A 13 -25.18 -6.99 -6.98
CA ALA A 13 -24.56 -5.73 -7.32
C ALA A 13 -25.37 -4.94 -8.34
N GLY A 14 -25.44 -3.62 -8.19
CA GLY A 14 -26.07 -2.70 -9.13
C GLY A 14 -25.35 -1.36 -9.20
N ALA A 15 -25.41 -0.68 -10.34
CA ALA A 15 -24.79 0.63 -10.52
C ALA A 15 -25.77 1.68 -11.04
N VAL A 16 -25.74 2.88 -10.44
CA VAL A 16 -26.44 4.08 -10.90
C VAL A 16 -25.46 4.98 -11.63
N HIS A 17 -25.69 5.28 -12.90
CA HIS A 17 -24.79 6.12 -13.68
C HIS A 17 -25.50 7.29 -14.35
N GLY A 18 -24.74 8.35 -14.67
CA GLY A 18 -25.26 9.57 -15.30
C GLY A 18 -24.33 10.76 -15.07
N LEU A 19 -24.73 11.92 -15.54
CA LEU A 19 -23.95 13.17 -15.46
C LEU A 19 -23.59 13.57 -14.03
N GLY A 20 -22.56 14.41 -13.85
CA GLY A 20 -22.21 15.03 -12.57
C GLY A 20 -23.34 15.95 -12.07
N GLY A 21 -23.64 15.92 -10.76
CA GLY A 21 -24.67 16.78 -10.16
C GLY A 21 -26.13 16.41 -10.46
N ILE A 22 -26.36 15.23 -11.06
CA ILE A 22 -27.71 14.74 -11.43
C ILE A 22 -28.48 14.06 -10.27
N GLY A 23 -27.87 13.94 -9.10
CA GLY A 23 -28.52 13.36 -7.94
C GLY A 23 -28.30 11.84 -7.76
N LYS A 24 -27.28 11.22 -8.36
CA LYS A 24 -26.98 9.78 -8.20
C LYS A 24 -26.78 9.36 -6.75
N SER A 25 -25.88 10.04 -6.04
CA SER A 25 -25.60 9.76 -4.63
C SER A 25 -26.82 10.05 -3.75
N THR A 26 -27.59 11.08 -4.06
CA THR A 26 -28.86 11.41 -3.40
C THR A 26 -29.89 10.27 -3.57
N LEU A 27 -30.06 9.75 -4.79
CA LEU A 27 -30.94 8.60 -5.03
C LEU A 27 -30.53 7.37 -4.24
N VAL A 28 -29.23 7.06 -4.23
CA VAL A 28 -28.68 5.92 -3.48
C VAL A 28 -28.84 6.12 -1.98
N LEU A 29 -28.65 7.34 -1.48
CA LEU A 29 -28.88 7.68 -0.07
C LEU A 29 -30.35 7.48 0.31
N HIS A 30 -31.29 7.97 -0.50
CA HIS A 30 -32.71 7.75 -0.27
C HIS A 30 -33.08 6.26 -0.29
N TYR A 31 -32.49 5.49 -1.19
CA TYR A 31 -32.65 4.03 -1.19
C TYR A 31 -32.16 3.42 0.12
N ALA A 32 -30.95 3.76 0.53
CA ALA A 32 -30.32 3.24 1.75
C ALA A 32 -31.13 3.58 3.01
N VAL A 33 -31.64 4.81 3.11
CA VAL A 33 -32.50 5.24 4.22
C VAL A 33 -33.85 4.51 4.19
N ARG A 34 -34.50 4.43 3.03
CA ARG A 34 -35.82 3.80 2.89
C ARG A 34 -35.82 2.31 3.21
N TYR A 35 -34.75 1.62 2.87
CA TYR A 35 -34.62 0.17 3.06
C TYR A 35 -33.67 -0.20 4.20
N ARG A 36 -33.36 0.75 5.09
CA ARG A 36 -32.42 0.56 6.20
C ARG A 36 -32.74 -0.67 7.04
N ASP A 37 -34.01 -0.91 7.34
CA ASP A 37 -34.46 -2.01 8.19
C ASP A 37 -34.35 -3.39 7.52
N ALA A 38 -34.09 -3.42 6.21
CA ALA A 38 -33.82 -4.65 5.46
C ALA A 38 -32.36 -5.10 5.54
N TYR A 39 -31.48 -4.27 6.09
CA TYR A 39 -30.05 -4.52 6.18
C TYR A 39 -29.57 -4.51 7.62
N THR A 40 -28.64 -5.42 7.95
CA THR A 40 -27.96 -5.46 9.23
C THR A 40 -26.93 -4.32 9.39
N LEU A 41 -26.37 -3.91 8.25
CA LEU A 41 -25.42 -2.81 8.15
C LEU A 41 -25.65 -2.09 6.82
N VAL A 42 -25.59 -0.76 6.83
CA VAL A 42 -25.44 0.07 5.63
C VAL A 42 -24.15 0.85 5.78
N TRP A 43 -23.23 0.70 4.82
CA TRP A 43 -21.95 1.36 4.86
C TRP A 43 -21.62 2.06 3.55
N TRP A 44 -21.17 3.32 3.66
CA TRP A 44 -20.88 4.19 2.52
C TRP A 44 -19.37 4.32 2.35
N ILE A 45 -18.87 4.07 1.12
CA ILE A 45 -17.46 4.07 0.76
C ILE A 45 -17.26 4.99 -0.43
N ASN A 46 -16.36 5.96 -0.33
CA ASN A 46 -15.90 6.69 -1.49
C ASN A 46 -14.99 5.76 -2.31
N ALA A 47 -15.36 5.52 -3.57
CA ALA A 47 -14.72 4.53 -4.43
C ALA A 47 -14.03 5.14 -5.66
N GLU A 48 -13.59 6.39 -5.57
CA GLU A 48 -12.88 7.07 -6.65
C GLU A 48 -11.51 6.45 -6.91
N THR A 49 -10.78 6.10 -5.84
CA THR A 49 -9.49 5.42 -5.93
C THR A 49 -9.45 4.17 -5.04
N PRO A 50 -8.57 3.20 -5.32
CA PRO A 50 -8.39 2.00 -4.48
C PRO A 50 -8.10 2.36 -3.01
N GLU A 51 -7.26 3.35 -2.77
CA GLU A 51 -6.85 3.79 -1.45
C GLU A 51 -8.05 4.34 -0.63
N LEU A 52 -9.00 5.00 -1.32
CA LEU A 52 -10.24 5.47 -0.68
C LEU A 52 -11.18 4.31 -0.35
N ILE A 53 -11.23 3.27 -1.18
CA ILE A 53 -11.99 2.06 -0.88
C ILE A 53 -11.41 1.39 0.38
N GLU A 54 -10.10 1.21 0.43
CA GLU A 54 -9.41 0.66 1.60
C GLU A 54 -9.64 1.50 2.85
N ALA A 55 -9.52 2.82 2.74
CA ALA A 55 -9.80 3.73 3.86
C ALA A 55 -11.25 3.62 4.34
N GLY A 56 -12.20 3.49 3.43
CA GLY A 56 -13.61 3.29 3.74
C GLY A 56 -13.89 1.97 4.48
N LEU A 57 -13.23 0.89 4.06
CA LEU A 57 -13.30 -0.41 4.75
C LEU A 57 -12.59 -0.36 6.11
N ALA A 58 -11.43 0.28 6.20
CA ALA A 58 -10.73 0.48 7.45
C ALA A 58 -11.55 1.30 8.46
N ALA A 59 -12.31 2.29 7.98
CA ALA A 59 -13.24 3.06 8.80
C ALA A 59 -14.39 2.19 9.34
N LEU A 60 -14.87 1.21 8.56
CA LEU A 60 -15.85 0.24 9.02
C LEU A 60 -15.29 -0.57 10.22
N ALA A 61 -14.07 -1.09 10.11
CA ALA A 61 -13.41 -1.79 11.21
C ALA A 61 -13.27 -0.91 12.46
N THR A 62 -12.88 0.34 12.27
CA THR A 62 -12.78 1.32 13.36
C THR A 62 -14.11 1.55 14.04
N ARG A 63 -15.20 1.58 13.28
CA ARG A 63 -16.56 1.77 13.82
C ARG A 63 -17.07 0.56 14.58
N LEU A 64 -16.77 -0.65 14.11
CA LEU A 64 -17.25 -1.90 14.71
C LEU A 64 -16.37 -2.37 15.88
N CYS A 65 -15.06 -2.14 15.82
CA CYS A 65 -14.10 -2.60 16.81
C CYS A 65 -13.08 -1.50 17.18
N PRO A 66 -13.51 -0.38 17.81
CA PRO A 66 -12.68 0.81 18.00
C PRO A 66 -11.44 0.56 18.87
N HIS A 67 -11.52 -0.32 19.88
CA HIS A 67 -10.40 -0.61 20.77
C HIS A 67 -9.23 -1.29 20.03
N TRP A 68 -9.54 -2.26 19.19
CA TRP A 68 -8.54 -2.94 18.37
C TRP A 68 -8.02 -2.03 17.25
N ALA A 69 -8.92 -1.36 16.55
CA ALA A 69 -8.59 -0.50 15.40
C ALA A 69 -7.65 0.66 15.76
N CYS A 70 -7.58 1.05 17.03
CA CYS A 70 -6.68 2.10 17.50
C CYS A 70 -5.20 1.77 17.31
N GLY A 71 -4.83 0.49 17.35
CA GLY A 71 -3.44 0.03 17.16
C GLY A 71 -3.16 -0.65 15.82
N ALA A 72 -4.17 -0.80 14.96
CA ALA A 72 -4.08 -1.51 13.70
C ALA A 72 -3.79 -0.58 12.51
N THR A 73 -3.02 -1.06 11.52
CA THR A 73 -2.78 -0.33 10.27
C THR A 73 -4.04 -0.26 9.40
N ILE A 74 -4.04 0.57 8.36
CA ILE A 74 -5.17 0.66 7.42
C ILE A 74 -5.42 -0.70 6.75
N GLU A 75 -4.36 -1.37 6.32
CA GLU A 75 -4.42 -2.68 5.67
C GLU A 75 -5.04 -3.74 6.58
N GLN A 76 -4.63 -3.76 7.85
CA GLN A 76 -5.18 -4.67 8.86
C GLN A 76 -6.66 -4.40 9.12
N ARG A 77 -7.03 -3.13 9.25
CA ARG A 77 -8.44 -2.73 9.43
C ARG A 77 -9.27 -3.08 8.20
N THR A 78 -8.72 -2.89 6.99
CA THR A 78 -9.37 -3.27 5.73
C THR A 78 -9.57 -4.78 5.64
N ALA A 79 -8.53 -5.58 5.91
CA ALA A 79 -8.62 -7.03 5.90
C ALA A 79 -9.63 -7.55 6.94
N TRP A 80 -9.61 -6.99 8.15
CA TRP A 80 -10.59 -7.30 9.18
C TRP A 80 -12.04 -6.98 8.76
N ALA A 81 -12.25 -5.80 8.13
CA ALA A 81 -13.57 -5.41 7.65
C ALA A 81 -14.08 -6.36 6.56
N VAL A 82 -13.23 -6.76 5.62
CA VAL A 82 -13.56 -7.74 4.58
C VAL A 82 -13.93 -9.08 5.21
N ALA A 83 -13.12 -9.60 6.12
CA ALA A 83 -13.41 -10.84 6.84
C ALA A 83 -14.71 -10.75 7.63
N TRP A 84 -14.95 -9.63 8.34
CA TRP A 84 -16.19 -9.41 9.07
C TRP A 84 -17.41 -9.44 8.15
N LEU A 85 -17.36 -8.78 6.99
CA LEU A 85 -18.42 -8.77 5.99
C LEU A 85 -18.69 -10.16 5.37
N GLN A 86 -17.67 -11.00 5.24
CA GLN A 86 -17.82 -12.39 4.78
C GLN A 86 -18.62 -13.24 5.77
N TRP A 87 -18.37 -13.04 7.08
CA TRP A 87 -19.03 -13.83 8.15
C TRP A 87 -20.38 -13.30 8.59
N HIS A 88 -20.71 -12.02 8.29
CA HIS A 88 -21.95 -11.36 8.74
C HIS A 88 -22.78 -10.94 7.54
N PRO A 89 -23.74 -11.76 7.08
CA PRO A 89 -24.53 -11.43 5.90
C PRO A 89 -25.59 -10.35 6.17
N GLY A 90 -26.20 -9.84 5.09
CA GLY A 90 -27.34 -8.91 5.16
C GLY A 90 -26.96 -7.44 5.20
N TRP A 91 -25.75 -7.07 4.77
CA TRP A 91 -25.30 -5.68 4.65
C TRP A 91 -25.54 -5.07 3.27
N LEU A 92 -25.53 -3.75 3.22
CA LEU A 92 -25.47 -2.93 2.00
C LEU A 92 -24.17 -2.11 2.00
N LEU A 93 -23.31 -2.36 1.02
CA LEU A 93 -22.16 -1.52 0.73
C LEU A 93 -22.50 -0.57 -0.42
N VAL A 94 -22.32 0.72 -0.20
CA VAL A 94 -22.46 1.75 -1.22
C VAL A 94 -21.06 2.22 -1.63
N PHE A 95 -20.70 2.01 -2.89
CA PHE A 95 -19.48 2.50 -3.51
C PHE A 95 -19.82 3.76 -4.31
N ASP A 96 -19.51 4.92 -3.74
CA ASP A 96 -19.85 6.19 -4.36
C ASP A 96 -18.71 6.69 -5.26
N ASN A 97 -19.07 7.26 -6.40
CA ASN A 97 -18.18 7.89 -7.37
C ASN A 97 -17.13 6.93 -8.00
N VAL A 98 -17.54 5.74 -8.38
CA VAL A 98 -16.68 4.76 -9.04
C VAL A 98 -16.26 5.26 -10.42
N GLU A 99 -14.97 5.50 -10.63
CA GLU A 99 -14.42 5.88 -11.94
C GLU A 99 -13.98 4.68 -12.78
N HIS A 100 -13.56 3.61 -12.11
CA HIS A 100 -13.04 2.39 -12.71
C HIS A 100 -13.78 1.17 -12.16
N PRO A 101 -14.87 0.72 -12.83
CA PRO A 101 -15.67 -0.40 -12.34
C PRO A 101 -14.88 -1.68 -12.09
N GLU A 102 -13.85 -1.94 -12.87
CA GLU A 102 -12.97 -3.10 -12.75
C GLU A 102 -12.25 -3.19 -11.39
N ARG A 103 -12.04 -2.07 -10.72
CA ARG A 103 -11.40 -2.00 -9.38
C ARG A 103 -12.29 -2.52 -8.25
N LEU A 104 -13.58 -2.67 -8.50
CA LEU A 104 -14.52 -3.27 -7.54
C LEU A 104 -14.53 -4.80 -7.57
N ARG A 105 -14.00 -5.44 -8.62
CA ARG A 105 -14.06 -6.91 -8.78
C ARG A 105 -13.51 -7.70 -7.60
N PRO A 106 -12.37 -7.32 -6.99
CA PRO A 106 -11.86 -8.05 -5.83
C PRO A 106 -12.84 -8.09 -4.66
N TYR A 107 -13.57 -7.00 -4.44
CA TYR A 107 -14.54 -6.89 -3.34
C TYR A 107 -15.86 -7.58 -3.68
N LEU A 108 -16.35 -7.43 -4.91
CA LEU A 108 -17.61 -8.04 -5.35
C LEU A 108 -17.57 -9.57 -5.35
N GLY A 109 -16.43 -10.15 -5.76
CA GLY A 109 -16.23 -11.60 -5.77
C GLY A 109 -16.03 -12.21 -4.38
N SER A 110 -15.39 -11.48 -3.48
CA SER A 110 -15.04 -11.96 -2.14
C SER A 110 -16.16 -11.74 -1.10
N LEU A 111 -17.18 -10.93 -1.40
CA LEU A 111 -18.21 -10.51 -0.44
C LEU A 111 -19.63 -10.92 -0.92
N PRO A 112 -20.00 -12.21 -0.88
CA PRO A 112 -21.30 -12.70 -1.38
C PRO A 112 -22.45 -12.49 -0.39
N GLY A 113 -22.18 -12.10 0.87
CA GLY A 113 -23.17 -12.08 1.97
C GLY A 113 -24.12 -10.88 1.98
N GLY A 114 -24.02 -9.92 1.05
CA GLY A 114 -24.83 -8.70 1.04
C GLY A 114 -25.04 -8.11 -0.33
N HIS A 115 -25.46 -6.85 -0.35
CA HIS A 115 -25.70 -6.11 -1.58
C HIS A 115 -24.65 -5.02 -1.80
N HIS A 116 -24.29 -4.81 -3.06
CA HIS A 116 -23.41 -3.74 -3.50
C HIS A 116 -24.18 -2.76 -4.38
N LEU A 117 -24.07 -1.49 -4.09
CA LEU A 117 -24.68 -0.43 -4.89
C LEU A 117 -23.62 0.60 -5.23
N ALA A 118 -23.41 0.87 -6.51
CA ALA A 118 -22.38 1.79 -6.96
C ALA A 118 -22.97 3.03 -7.61
N THR A 119 -22.32 4.18 -7.49
CA THR A 119 -22.59 5.36 -8.33
C THR A 119 -21.39 5.61 -9.24
N SER A 120 -21.64 6.06 -10.46
CA SER A 120 -20.60 6.35 -11.44
C SER A 120 -21.01 7.44 -12.43
N ARG A 121 -20.02 8.13 -12.99
CA ARG A 121 -20.20 8.99 -14.17
C ARG A 121 -20.13 8.19 -15.47
N LYS A 122 -19.47 7.03 -15.45
CA LYS A 122 -19.26 6.17 -16.62
C LYS A 122 -20.44 5.21 -16.80
N ALA A 123 -20.97 5.15 -17.99
CA ALA A 123 -21.99 4.19 -18.40
C ALA A 123 -21.37 2.83 -18.81
N THR A 124 -20.09 2.78 -19.13
CA THR A 124 -19.38 1.61 -19.63
C THR A 124 -18.58 0.89 -18.54
N GLY A 125 -18.27 -0.40 -18.79
CA GLY A 125 -17.47 -1.22 -17.86
C GLY A 125 -18.30 -2.00 -16.83
N TRP A 126 -19.61 -1.78 -16.75
CA TRP A 126 -20.49 -2.40 -15.76
C TRP A 126 -21.06 -3.75 -16.18
N HIS A 127 -21.02 -4.11 -17.46
CA HIS A 127 -21.67 -5.30 -18.03
C HIS A 127 -21.20 -6.63 -17.40
N THR A 128 -20.01 -6.65 -16.80
CA THR A 128 -19.46 -7.82 -16.11
C THR A 128 -19.67 -7.80 -14.59
N ILE A 129 -20.23 -6.71 -14.05
CA ILE A 129 -20.36 -6.46 -12.61
C ILE A 129 -21.81 -6.60 -12.18
N GLY A 130 -22.73 -5.98 -12.90
CA GLY A 130 -24.15 -6.04 -12.55
C GLY A 130 -25.02 -5.12 -13.41
N PRO A 131 -26.33 -5.12 -13.17
CA PRO A 131 -27.27 -4.28 -13.89
C PRO A 131 -27.02 -2.81 -13.59
N THR A 132 -27.28 -1.96 -14.59
CA THR A 132 -27.13 -0.52 -14.48
C THR A 132 -28.47 0.21 -14.56
N LEU A 133 -28.57 1.30 -13.82
CA LEU A 133 -29.67 2.24 -13.86
C LEU A 133 -29.16 3.58 -14.36
N PRO A 134 -29.47 3.99 -15.60
CA PRO A 134 -29.17 5.34 -16.05
C PRO A 134 -30.05 6.35 -15.31
N LEU A 135 -29.45 7.46 -14.89
CA LEU A 135 -30.19 8.58 -14.29
C LEU A 135 -30.17 9.76 -15.26
N ASP A 136 -31.34 10.23 -15.64
CA ASP A 136 -31.53 11.36 -16.53
C ASP A 136 -31.80 12.65 -15.73
N LEU A 137 -31.80 13.80 -16.43
CA LEU A 137 -32.17 15.08 -15.88
C LEU A 137 -33.59 15.07 -15.30
N LEU A 138 -33.86 15.95 -14.36
CA LEU A 138 -35.22 16.14 -13.85
C LEU A 138 -36.16 16.62 -14.97
N GLY A 139 -37.41 16.18 -14.91
CA GLY A 139 -38.44 16.74 -15.78
C GLY A 139 -38.76 18.21 -15.42
N PRO A 140 -39.29 19.03 -16.35
CA PRO A 140 -39.57 20.45 -16.12
C PRO A 140 -40.40 20.74 -14.87
N ALA A 141 -41.48 19.97 -14.65
CA ALA A 141 -42.36 20.13 -13.49
C ALA A 141 -41.67 19.78 -12.17
N ALA A 142 -40.92 18.66 -12.13
CA ALA A 142 -40.15 18.26 -10.94
C ALA A 142 -39.02 19.24 -10.60
N SER A 143 -38.39 19.86 -11.61
CA SER A 143 -37.39 20.88 -11.43
C SER A 143 -37.94 22.17 -10.81
N ALA A 144 -39.13 22.60 -11.29
CA ALA A 144 -39.82 23.75 -10.72
C ALA A 144 -40.29 23.48 -9.29
N ASP A 145 -40.81 22.27 -9.04
CA ASP A 145 -41.20 21.86 -7.68
C ASP A 145 -40.02 21.89 -6.71
N LEU A 146 -38.88 21.30 -7.09
CA LEU A 146 -37.65 21.32 -6.28
C LEU A 146 -37.19 22.76 -5.98
N LEU A 147 -37.15 23.59 -7.01
CA LEU A 147 -36.72 24.99 -6.84
C LEU A 147 -37.66 25.77 -5.92
N CYS A 148 -39.00 25.61 -6.11
CA CYS A 148 -39.96 26.27 -5.25
C CYS A 148 -39.95 25.76 -3.81
N GLU A 149 -39.79 24.46 -3.60
CA GLU A 149 -39.70 23.87 -2.27
C GLU A 149 -38.50 24.48 -1.46
N ILE A 150 -37.35 24.63 -2.09
CA ILE A 150 -36.19 25.19 -1.43
C ILE A 150 -36.31 26.70 -1.28
N ALA A 151 -36.70 27.43 -2.31
CA ALA A 151 -36.77 28.89 -2.29
C ALA A 151 -37.82 29.43 -1.31
N TYR A 152 -38.97 28.76 -1.17
CA TYR A 152 -40.10 29.26 -0.40
C TYR A 152 -40.38 28.53 0.91
N ASP A 153 -39.58 27.54 1.30
CA ASP A 153 -39.66 26.82 2.59
C ASP A 153 -41.11 26.46 2.97
N ARG A 154 -41.71 25.57 2.18
CA ARG A 154 -43.09 25.07 2.37
C ARG A 154 -44.24 26.10 2.17
N ARG A 155 -43.94 27.34 1.75
CA ARG A 155 -45.00 28.25 1.29
C ARG A 155 -45.44 27.85 -0.09
N THR A 156 -46.76 27.88 -0.33
CA THR A 156 -47.31 27.59 -1.66
C THR A 156 -46.93 28.74 -2.61
N PRO A 157 -46.19 28.49 -3.69
CA PRO A 157 -45.83 29.54 -4.66
C PRO A 157 -47.08 30.01 -5.40
N THR A 158 -47.12 31.28 -5.79
CA THR A 158 -48.16 31.80 -6.69
C THR A 158 -47.98 31.22 -8.10
N PRO A 159 -49.04 31.23 -8.95
CA PRO A 159 -48.91 30.80 -10.35
C PRO A 159 -47.78 31.51 -11.10
N GLU A 160 -47.61 32.80 -10.90
CA GLU A 160 -46.53 33.61 -11.51
C GLU A 160 -45.16 33.19 -11.00
N GLN A 161 -45.03 32.89 -9.70
CA GLN A 161 -43.76 32.39 -9.10
C GLN A 161 -43.39 31.01 -9.64
N ARG A 162 -44.40 30.18 -9.90
CA ARG A 162 -44.18 28.86 -10.49
C ARG A 162 -43.78 28.97 -11.97
N GLU A 163 -44.36 29.84 -12.75
CA GLU A 163 -43.94 30.10 -14.13
C GLU A 163 -42.49 30.59 -14.20
N GLU A 164 -42.13 31.51 -13.32
CA GLU A 164 -40.74 31.99 -13.20
C GLU A 164 -39.75 30.89 -12.74
N ALA A 165 -40.20 29.99 -11.88
CA ALA A 165 -39.39 28.83 -11.47
C ALA A 165 -39.22 27.82 -12.62
N GLU A 166 -40.21 27.58 -13.43
CA GLU A 166 -40.10 26.74 -14.64
C GLU A 166 -39.14 27.33 -15.64
N ALA A 167 -39.21 28.64 -15.85
CA ALA A 167 -38.30 29.35 -16.74
C ALA A 167 -36.85 29.36 -16.22
N LEU A 168 -36.65 29.55 -14.91
CA LEU A 168 -35.31 29.43 -14.29
C LEU A 168 -34.78 28.00 -14.38
N ALA A 169 -35.59 27.01 -14.11
CA ALA A 169 -35.21 25.61 -14.22
C ALA A 169 -34.76 25.22 -15.64
N ALA A 170 -35.44 25.75 -16.66
CA ALA A 170 -35.02 25.58 -18.06
C ALA A 170 -33.64 26.26 -18.33
N GLU A 171 -33.45 27.48 -17.83
CA GLU A 171 -32.16 28.17 -17.95
C GLU A 171 -31.01 27.46 -17.23
N LEU A 172 -31.29 26.73 -16.14
CA LEU A 172 -30.34 25.94 -15.37
C LEU A 172 -30.15 24.51 -15.93
N GLY A 173 -30.80 24.17 -17.06
CA GLY A 173 -30.68 22.89 -17.74
C GLY A 173 -31.24 21.71 -16.94
N TYR A 174 -32.21 21.94 -16.07
CA TYR A 174 -32.84 20.94 -15.22
C TYR A 174 -31.88 20.11 -14.34
N LEU A 175 -30.74 20.68 -14.02
CA LEU A 175 -29.72 20.06 -13.18
C LEU A 175 -30.08 20.20 -11.69
N PRO A 176 -30.31 19.12 -10.93
CA PRO A 176 -30.69 19.18 -9.53
C PRO A 176 -29.77 20.05 -8.68
N LEU A 177 -28.45 19.88 -8.81
CA LEU A 177 -27.47 20.67 -8.06
C LEU A 177 -27.57 22.16 -8.33
N ALA A 178 -27.80 22.57 -9.58
CA ALA A 178 -27.97 23.98 -9.95
C ALA A 178 -29.28 24.55 -9.37
N LEU A 179 -30.33 23.75 -9.37
CA LEU A 179 -31.65 24.11 -8.79
C LEU A 179 -31.56 24.29 -7.28
N GLU A 180 -30.90 23.34 -6.57
CA GLU A 180 -30.68 23.40 -5.13
C GLU A 180 -29.90 24.65 -4.74
N GLN A 181 -28.84 24.97 -5.47
CA GLN A 181 -28.01 26.15 -5.23
C GLN A 181 -28.79 27.46 -5.47
N ALA A 182 -29.51 27.52 -6.58
CA ALA A 182 -30.34 28.71 -6.88
C ALA A 182 -31.46 28.88 -5.84
N GLY A 183 -32.12 27.79 -5.45
CA GLY A 183 -33.12 27.77 -4.39
C GLY A 183 -32.58 28.26 -3.04
N ALA A 184 -31.43 27.73 -2.61
CA ALA A 184 -30.78 28.17 -1.38
C ALA A 184 -30.41 29.64 -1.39
N TYR A 185 -29.87 30.14 -2.52
CA TYR A 185 -29.58 31.58 -2.68
C TYR A 185 -30.84 32.44 -2.55
N LEU A 186 -31.94 32.05 -3.26
CA LEU A 186 -33.20 32.77 -3.19
C LEU A 186 -33.77 32.79 -1.78
N HIS A 187 -33.71 31.65 -1.10
CA HIS A 187 -34.15 31.52 0.30
C HIS A 187 -33.37 32.44 1.25
N GLN A 188 -32.03 32.40 1.17
CA GLN A 188 -31.15 33.18 2.06
C GLN A 188 -31.21 34.70 1.79
N THR A 189 -31.42 35.11 0.52
CA THR A 189 -31.40 36.50 0.16
C THR A 189 -32.78 37.16 0.11
N GLY A 190 -33.83 36.38 0.12
CA GLY A 190 -35.22 36.84 -0.01
C GLY A 190 -35.52 37.47 -1.37
N LYS A 191 -34.67 37.28 -2.37
CA LYS A 191 -34.88 37.85 -3.73
C LYS A 191 -35.95 37.07 -4.48
N GLU A 192 -36.67 37.77 -5.36
CA GLU A 192 -37.62 37.13 -6.31
C GLU A 192 -36.85 36.39 -7.41
N ILE A 193 -37.42 35.28 -7.91
CA ILE A 193 -36.88 34.46 -8.99
C ILE A 193 -36.60 35.31 -10.24
N ALA A 194 -37.55 36.18 -10.62
CA ALA A 194 -37.41 37.08 -11.75
C ALA A 194 -36.20 38.06 -11.61
N ALA A 195 -35.89 38.51 -10.40
CA ALA A 195 -34.73 39.35 -10.12
C ALA A 195 -33.43 38.56 -10.23
N TYR A 196 -33.40 37.29 -9.74
CA TYR A 196 -32.29 36.39 -9.86
C TYR A 196 -31.98 36.04 -11.33
N ARG A 197 -32.99 35.71 -12.12
CA ARG A 197 -32.86 35.42 -13.56
C ARG A 197 -32.30 36.59 -14.33
N ARG A 198 -32.71 37.83 -14.02
CA ARG A 198 -32.15 39.03 -14.66
C ARG A 198 -30.67 39.28 -14.33
N ALA A 199 -30.25 38.82 -13.17
CA ALA A 199 -28.87 38.93 -12.72
C ALA A 199 -27.95 37.81 -13.26
N LEU A 200 -28.50 36.68 -13.69
CA LEU A 200 -27.75 35.64 -14.42
C LEU A 200 -27.18 36.29 -15.72
N PRO A 201 -25.87 36.24 -15.97
CA PRO A 201 -25.30 36.89 -17.16
C PRO A 201 -25.96 36.46 -18.45
N ARG A 202 -26.46 37.37 -19.26
CA ARG A 202 -27.15 37.11 -20.54
C ARG A 202 -26.34 36.37 -21.62
N MET A 203 -25.16 35.86 -21.29
CA MET A 203 -24.30 35.10 -22.21
C MET A 203 -24.79 33.66 -22.52
N LEU A 204 -25.95 33.25 -21.99
CA LEU A 204 -26.57 31.98 -22.36
C LEU A 204 -27.14 31.97 -23.78
N SER A 205 -27.37 33.09 -24.37
CA SER A 205 -28.17 33.19 -25.60
C SER A 205 -27.43 33.09 -26.93
N LYS A 206 -26.13 32.77 -26.96
CA LYS A 206 -25.35 32.80 -28.21
C LYS A 206 -24.62 31.52 -28.63
N HIS A 207 -24.75 30.41 -27.96
CA HIS A 207 -24.18 29.17 -28.50
C HIS A 207 -25.17 28.01 -28.32
N SER A 208 -25.72 27.63 -29.46
CA SER A 208 -26.54 26.47 -29.76
C SER A 208 -25.87 25.15 -29.35
N GLU A 209 -26.74 24.15 -29.02
CA GLU A 209 -26.51 22.71 -29.04
C GLU A 209 -25.29 22.21 -28.29
N GLY A 210 -25.48 21.87 -26.99
CA GLY A 210 -24.49 21.31 -26.10
C GLY A 210 -24.26 22.19 -24.89
N THR A 211 -25.23 22.31 -24.01
CA THR A 211 -25.04 22.98 -22.70
C THR A 211 -24.08 22.13 -21.86
N ASP A 212 -22.83 22.60 -21.74
CA ASP A 212 -21.86 22.07 -20.79
C ASP A 212 -22.43 22.30 -19.36
N PRO A 213 -22.82 21.24 -18.63
CA PRO A 213 -23.42 21.37 -17.30
C PRO A 213 -22.54 22.13 -16.31
N GLU A 214 -21.21 21.96 -16.46
CA GLU A 214 -20.22 22.60 -15.58
C GLU A 214 -20.23 24.13 -15.70
N ARG A 215 -20.45 24.67 -16.90
CA ARG A 215 -20.53 26.13 -17.12
C ARG A 215 -21.79 26.75 -16.55
N THR A 216 -22.93 26.05 -16.61
CA THR A 216 -24.19 26.52 -16.06
C THR A 216 -24.13 26.63 -14.55
N VAL A 217 -23.59 25.58 -13.89
CA VAL A 217 -23.42 25.54 -12.44
C VAL A 217 -22.42 26.59 -11.95
N ALA A 218 -21.32 26.81 -12.67
CA ALA A 218 -20.29 27.82 -12.34
C ALA A 218 -20.88 29.24 -12.25
N ARG A 219 -21.86 29.55 -13.08
CA ARG A 219 -22.52 30.88 -13.07
C ARG A 219 -23.44 31.11 -11.88
N VAL A 220 -24.17 30.07 -11.49
CA VAL A 220 -25.01 30.10 -10.27
C VAL A 220 -24.13 30.34 -9.06
N TRP A 221 -23.01 29.63 -8.97
CA TRP A 221 -22.09 29.79 -7.84
C TRP A 221 -21.44 31.15 -7.74
N ASN A 222 -21.10 31.81 -8.85
CA ASN A 222 -20.50 33.14 -8.82
C ASN A 222 -21.40 34.21 -8.15
N GLN A 223 -22.72 34.14 -8.34
CA GLN A 223 -23.66 35.03 -7.63
C GLN A 223 -23.74 34.68 -6.14
N THR A 224 -23.81 33.40 -5.84
CA THR A 224 -23.86 32.92 -4.46
C THR A 224 -22.55 33.29 -3.71
N LEU A 225 -21.39 33.08 -4.32
CA LEU A 225 -20.09 33.46 -3.75
C LEU A 225 -19.98 34.97 -3.51
N LYS A 226 -20.56 35.83 -4.39
CA LYS A 226 -20.61 37.26 -4.16
C LYS A 226 -21.43 37.59 -2.91
N ALA A 227 -22.62 37.01 -2.77
CA ALA A 227 -23.46 37.25 -1.61
C ALA A 227 -22.82 36.74 -0.30
N ILE A 228 -22.17 35.58 -0.34
CA ILE A 228 -21.41 35.03 0.80
C ILE A 228 -20.26 35.98 1.16
N ARG A 229 -19.49 36.47 0.17
CA ARG A 229 -18.38 37.40 0.41
C ARG A 229 -18.82 38.74 1.05
N GLU A 230 -19.99 39.24 0.66
CA GLU A 230 -20.57 40.46 1.25
C GLU A 230 -21.02 40.22 2.70
N ARG A 231 -21.39 38.98 3.05
CA ARG A 231 -21.84 38.60 4.40
C ARG A 231 -20.69 38.22 5.30
N ASP A 232 -19.79 37.35 4.79
CA ASP A 232 -18.63 36.82 5.49
C ASP A 232 -17.47 36.54 4.50
N PRO A 233 -16.44 37.41 4.46
CA PRO A 233 -15.26 37.16 3.59
C PRO A 233 -14.45 35.93 3.96
N LEU A 234 -14.41 35.53 5.26
CA LEU A 234 -13.71 34.32 5.72
C LEU A 234 -14.32 33.08 5.09
N ALA A 235 -15.64 32.99 5.05
CA ALA A 235 -16.33 31.86 4.43
C ALA A 235 -15.85 31.57 2.99
N VAL A 236 -15.67 32.61 2.17
CA VAL A 236 -15.14 32.44 0.80
C VAL A 236 -13.68 32.00 0.80
N THR A 237 -12.88 32.50 1.73
CA THR A 237 -11.47 32.08 1.90
C THR A 237 -11.36 30.60 2.26
N LEU A 238 -12.17 30.15 3.23
CA LEU A 238 -12.21 28.74 3.65
C LEU A 238 -12.69 27.83 2.52
N LEU A 239 -13.72 28.25 1.77
CA LEU A 239 -14.24 27.47 0.65
C LEU A 239 -13.20 27.35 -0.48
N ASN A 240 -12.48 28.42 -0.80
CA ASN A 240 -11.40 28.40 -1.79
C ASN A 240 -10.23 27.50 -1.34
N ALA A 241 -9.88 27.48 -0.07
CA ALA A 241 -8.89 26.54 0.48
C ALA A 241 -9.39 25.09 0.39
N ALA A 242 -10.64 24.85 0.83
CA ALA A 242 -11.26 23.53 0.77
C ALA A 242 -11.40 22.99 -0.67
N ALA A 243 -11.39 23.83 -1.68
CA ALA A 243 -11.39 23.43 -3.08
C ALA A 243 -10.13 22.63 -3.48
N TRP A 244 -9.03 22.78 -2.79
CA TRP A 244 -7.76 22.06 -3.05
C TRP A 244 -7.57 20.83 -2.19
N LEU A 245 -8.44 20.60 -1.22
CA LEU A 245 -8.43 19.45 -0.31
C LEU A 245 -9.25 18.29 -0.87
N ALA A 246 -9.17 17.13 -0.21
CA ALA A 246 -10.10 16.03 -0.51
C ALA A 246 -11.55 16.50 -0.30
N PRO A 247 -12.51 16.05 -1.14
CA PRO A 247 -13.87 16.57 -1.11
C PRO A 247 -14.64 16.20 0.17
N ASP A 248 -14.27 15.10 0.79
CA ASP A 248 -14.99 14.51 1.93
C ASP A 248 -14.15 14.54 3.20
N ASN A 249 -14.83 14.55 4.34
CA ASN A 249 -14.23 14.45 5.68
C ASN A 249 -13.16 15.52 5.97
N ILE A 250 -13.34 16.75 5.49
CA ILE A 250 -12.42 17.86 5.77
C ILE A 250 -12.56 18.23 7.25
N PRO A 251 -11.50 18.08 8.08
CA PRO A 251 -11.58 18.46 9.50
C PRO A 251 -11.74 19.98 9.63
N ARG A 252 -12.67 20.44 10.48
CA ARG A 252 -12.85 21.89 10.75
C ARG A 252 -11.57 22.50 11.31
N ALA A 253 -10.90 21.79 12.21
CA ALA A 253 -9.64 22.18 12.81
C ALA A 253 -8.51 22.42 11.79
N LEU A 254 -8.57 21.81 10.60
CA LEU A 254 -7.62 22.07 9.52
C LEU A 254 -7.68 23.52 9.02
N LEU A 255 -8.86 24.16 9.12
CA LEU A 255 -9.06 25.52 8.64
C LEU A 255 -8.89 26.58 9.74
N THR A 256 -8.82 26.20 11.01
CA THR A 256 -8.63 27.12 12.16
C THR A 256 -7.41 28.04 11.99
N PRO A 257 -6.24 27.58 11.46
CA PRO A 257 -5.10 28.47 11.23
C PRO A 257 -5.34 29.60 10.22
N LEU A 258 -6.46 29.58 9.50
CA LEU A 258 -6.82 30.60 8.50
C LEU A 258 -7.68 31.72 9.06
N ALA A 259 -8.16 31.59 10.30
CA ALA A 259 -8.90 32.66 10.96
C ALA A 259 -7.98 33.84 11.30
N PRO A 260 -8.50 35.07 11.21
CA PRO A 260 -7.69 36.26 11.43
C PRO A 260 -7.29 36.48 12.91
N ASP A 261 -8.08 35.97 13.86
CA ASP A 261 -7.81 36.05 15.29
C ASP A 261 -7.65 34.65 15.87
N ALA A 262 -6.54 34.40 16.55
CA ALA A 262 -6.23 33.08 17.10
C ALA A 262 -7.07 32.73 18.33
N ASP A 263 -7.50 33.72 19.11
CA ASP A 263 -8.27 33.50 20.34
C ASP A 263 -9.75 33.14 20.07
N GLU A 264 -10.30 33.55 18.91
CA GLU A 264 -11.68 33.29 18.48
C GLU A 264 -11.73 32.43 17.19
N ALA A 265 -10.62 31.77 16.84
CA ALA A 265 -10.44 31.11 15.55
C ALA A 265 -11.45 29.99 15.29
N ASP A 266 -11.75 29.18 16.27
CA ASP A 266 -12.70 28.06 16.13
C ASP A 266 -14.13 28.57 15.93
N ASP A 267 -14.56 29.58 16.70
CA ASP A 267 -15.87 30.20 16.57
C ASP A 267 -16.05 30.90 15.22
N ALA A 268 -15.03 31.62 14.77
CA ALA A 268 -15.03 32.30 13.45
C ALA A 268 -15.12 31.29 12.30
N VAL A 269 -14.41 30.16 12.38
CA VAL A 269 -14.48 29.09 11.39
C VAL A 269 -15.86 28.44 11.39
N ASP A 270 -16.42 28.15 12.57
CA ASP A 270 -17.75 27.52 12.67
C ASP A 270 -18.84 28.46 12.15
N GLU A 271 -18.78 29.78 12.41
CA GLU A 271 -19.71 30.77 11.84
C GLU A 271 -19.59 30.81 10.31
N ALA A 272 -18.37 30.88 9.78
CA ALA A 272 -18.11 30.88 8.35
C ALA A 272 -18.60 29.60 7.65
N LEU A 273 -18.38 28.44 8.27
CA LEU A 273 -18.90 27.15 7.78
C LEU A 273 -20.44 27.10 7.87
N GLY A 274 -21.04 27.71 8.90
CA GLY A 274 -22.48 27.88 9.02
C GLY A 274 -23.08 28.69 7.87
N VAL A 275 -22.41 29.78 7.48
CA VAL A 275 -22.80 30.58 6.30
C VAL A 275 -22.70 29.73 5.03
N LEU A 276 -21.59 29.01 4.81
CA LEU A 276 -21.43 28.14 3.64
C LEU A 276 -22.50 27.05 3.56
N HIS A 277 -22.82 26.44 4.71
CA HIS A 277 -23.88 25.42 4.79
C HIS A 277 -25.26 25.99 4.46
N ALA A 278 -25.59 27.19 4.96
CA ALA A 278 -26.86 27.86 4.69
C ALA A 278 -27.09 28.13 3.18
N TYR A 279 -26.00 28.32 2.43
CA TYR A 279 -26.03 28.48 0.98
C TYR A 279 -25.80 27.16 0.21
N ASN A 280 -25.85 26.00 0.87
CA ASN A 280 -25.62 24.67 0.27
C ASN A 280 -24.26 24.54 -0.44
N MET A 281 -23.23 25.30 -0.03
CA MET A 281 -21.88 25.19 -0.58
C MET A 281 -21.11 23.99 -0.01
N ILE A 282 -21.44 23.62 1.22
CA ILE A 282 -20.85 22.50 1.96
C ILE A 282 -21.92 21.68 2.67
N THR A 283 -21.55 20.46 3.02
CA THR A 283 -22.38 19.59 3.88
C THR A 283 -21.63 19.36 5.19
N LEU A 284 -22.26 19.70 6.32
CA LEU A 284 -21.71 19.47 7.65
C LEU A 284 -22.02 18.04 8.12
N SER A 285 -21.03 17.36 8.68
CA SER A 285 -21.27 16.06 9.31
C SER A 285 -21.97 16.24 10.66
N SER A 286 -22.98 15.41 10.94
CA SER A 286 -23.72 15.41 12.21
C SER A 286 -23.00 14.64 13.32
N HIS A 287 -21.99 13.84 13.01
CA HIS A 287 -21.36 12.91 13.94
C HIS A 287 -19.86 13.18 14.19
N THR A 288 -19.21 13.90 13.29
CA THR A 288 -17.79 14.23 13.34
C THR A 288 -17.60 15.72 13.08
N PRO A 289 -16.54 16.36 13.64
CA PRO A 289 -16.27 17.77 13.37
C PRO A 289 -15.64 17.96 11.98
N THR A 290 -16.31 17.44 10.94
CA THR A 290 -15.87 17.49 9.54
C THR A 290 -16.96 18.03 8.64
N PHE A 291 -16.59 18.42 7.45
CA PHE A 291 -17.50 18.82 6.39
C PHE A 291 -17.04 18.28 5.03
N SER A 292 -17.91 18.35 4.05
CA SER A 292 -17.65 17.92 2.67
C SER A 292 -18.01 19.02 1.69
N VAL A 293 -17.26 19.10 0.59
CA VAL A 293 -17.48 20.05 -0.52
C VAL A 293 -17.78 19.26 -1.79
N HIS A 294 -18.83 19.63 -2.50
CA HIS A 294 -19.15 18.94 -3.73
C HIS A 294 -18.03 19.08 -4.77
N ARG A 295 -17.59 17.96 -5.37
CA ARG A 295 -16.43 17.91 -6.30
C ARG A 295 -16.52 18.86 -7.48
N LEU A 296 -17.74 18.99 -8.06
CA LEU A 296 -17.96 19.91 -9.17
C LEU A 296 -17.72 21.36 -8.74
N LEU A 297 -18.09 21.74 -7.51
CA LEU A 297 -17.79 23.05 -6.94
C LEU A 297 -16.27 23.24 -6.78
N GLN A 298 -15.55 22.23 -6.28
CA GLN A 298 -14.09 22.28 -6.18
C GLN A 298 -13.42 22.48 -7.53
N VAL A 299 -13.86 21.77 -8.59
CA VAL A 299 -13.32 21.94 -9.95
C VAL A 299 -13.54 23.37 -10.45
N VAL A 300 -14.76 23.92 -10.28
CA VAL A 300 -15.07 25.30 -10.70
C VAL A 300 -14.24 26.31 -9.95
N LEU A 301 -14.05 26.15 -8.63
CA LEU A 301 -13.26 27.08 -7.82
C LEU A 301 -11.75 27.02 -8.15
N ARG A 302 -11.24 25.88 -8.61
CA ARG A 302 -9.85 25.73 -9.07
C ARG A 302 -9.64 26.24 -10.51
N THR A 303 -10.69 26.33 -11.31
CA THR A 303 -10.59 26.78 -12.71
C THR A 303 -10.52 28.30 -12.74
N PRO A 304 -9.44 28.90 -13.25
CA PRO A 304 -9.35 30.37 -13.32
C PRO A 304 -10.42 30.94 -14.26
N ALA A 305 -11.05 32.02 -13.83
CA ALA A 305 -11.89 32.80 -14.75
C ALA A 305 -11.00 33.42 -15.84
N PRO A 306 -11.46 33.53 -17.10
CA PRO A 306 -10.65 34.01 -18.23
C PRO A 306 -10.05 35.42 -18.03
N ASP A 307 -10.65 36.21 -17.13
CA ASP A 307 -10.28 37.61 -16.85
C ASP A 307 -9.68 37.82 -15.44
N ALA A 308 -9.30 36.70 -14.72
CA ALA A 308 -8.80 36.83 -13.36
C ALA A 308 -7.26 36.92 -13.33
N ASP A 309 -6.75 38.03 -12.83
CA ASP A 309 -5.30 38.27 -12.64
C ASP A 309 -4.64 37.33 -11.59
N HIS A 310 -5.40 36.51 -10.85
CA HIS A 310 -4.89 35.62 -9.80
C HIS A 310 -5.54 34.24 -9.78
N PRO A 311 -4.98 33.24 -10.48
CA PRO A 311 -5.58 31.89 -10.59
C PRO A 311 -5.40 30.98 -9.37
N THR A 312 -4.80 31.44 -8.25
CA THR A 312 -4.31 30.53 -7.20
C THR A 312 -4.63 30.92 -5.75
N MET A 313 -5.57 31.86 -5.52
CA MET A 313 -5.81 32.40 -4.17
C MET A 313 -6.14 31.33 -3.10
N GLY A 314 -6.86 30.28 -3.43
CA GLY A 314 -7.21 29.22 -2.47
C GLY A 314 -6.10 28.20 -2.22
N ARG A 315 -5.16 28.04 -3.16
CA ARG A 315 -4.10 27.05 -3.06
C ARG A 315 -3.12 27.33 -1.94
N SER A 316 -2.53 28.52 -1.94
CA SER A 316 -1.56 28.93 -0.89
C SER A 316 -2.18 28.88 0.51
N THR A 317 -3.47 29.20 0.59
CA THR A 317 -4.24 29.09 1.84
C THR A 317 -4.41 27.63 2.29
N ALA A 318 -4.72 26.72 1.36
CA ALA A 318 -4.77 25.29 1.64
C ALA A 318 -3.40 24.72 2.07
N GLU A 319 -2.33 25.13 1.38
CA GLU A 319 -0.95 24.77 1.76
C GLU A 319 -0.61 25.23 3.18
N GLN A 320 -0.94 26.49 3.50
CA GLN A 320 -0.72 27.04 4.86
C GLN A 320 -1.48 26.24 5.92
N ALA A 321 -2.75 25.94 5.68
CA ALA A 321 -3.58 25.15 6.58
C ALA A 321 -2.99 23.77 6.83
N LEU A 322 -2.58 23.06 5.76
CA LEU A 322 -1.97 21.74 5.85
C LEU A 322 -0.64 21.77 6.62
N VAL A 323 0.23 22.73 6.31
CA VAL A 323 1.54 22.86 6.96
C VAL A 323 1.39 23.19 8.46
N ALA A 324 0.47 24.10 8.81
CA ALA A 324 0.18 24.47 10.20
C ALA A 324 -0.39 23.29 11.01
N SER A 325 -1.09 22.37 10.34
CA SER A 325 -1.70 21.20 10.96
C SER A 325 -0.80 19.98 11.01
N LEU A 326 0.46 20.05 10.50
CA LEU A 326 1.38 18.92 10.55
C LEU A 326 1.78 18.60 11.99
N PRO A 327 1.79 17.31 12.38
CA PRO A 327 2.21 16.92 13.72
C PRO A 327 3.66 17.34 14.01
N PRO A 328 3.95 17.75 15.26
CA PRO A 328 5.31 18.10 15.66
C PRO A 328 6.22 16.88 15.65
N SER A 329 7.50 17.09 15.33
CA SER A 329 8.51 16.05 15.40
C SER A 329 8.68 15.57 16.86
N GLY A 330 8.55 14.26 17.10
CA GLY A 330 8.74 13.66 18.44
C GLY A 330 7.48 13.59 19.31
N GLY A 331 6.29 13.81 18.77
CA GLY A 331 5.03 13.60 19.49
C GLY A 331 4.74 12.10 19.76
N PRO A 332 3.71 11.80 20.61
CA PRO A 332 3.29 10.43 20.88
C PRO A 332 2.95 9.69 19.57
N LEU A 333 3.57 8.53 19.35
CA LEU A 333 3.52 7.80 18.09
C LEU A 333 2.09 7.60 17.54
N LEU A 334 1.17 7.12 18.37
CA LEU A 334 -0.22 6.85 17.96
C LEU A 334 -1.00 8.12 17.59
N ALA A 335 -0.82 9.22 18.34
CA ALA A 335 -1.47 10.50 18.05
C ALA A 335 -0.95 11.08 16.74
N THR A 336 0.36 11.03 16.54
CA THR A 336 1.03 11.46 15.30
C THR A 336 0.57 10.66 14.09
N MET A 337 0.46 9.33 14.21
CA MET A 337 -0.03 8.47 13.13
C MET A 337 -1.46 8.80 12.72
N ARG A 338 -2.37 9.00 13.68
CA ARG A 338 -3.78 9.38 13.39
C ARG A 338 -3.86 10.72 12.68
N GLN A 339 -3.13 11.71 13.16
CA GLN A 339 -3.12 13.03 12.54
C GLN A 339 -2.62 12.99 11.10
N TRP A 340 -1.58 12.18 10.82
CA TRP A 340 -1.15 11.92 9.44
C TRP A 340 -2.20 11.19 8.61
N GLU A 341 -2.90 10.20 9.16
CA GLU A 341 -4.00 9.50 8.48
C GLU A 341 -5.13 10.45 8.08
N GLU A 342 -5.46 11.43 8.93
CA GLU A 342 -6.47 12.46 8.65
C GLU A 342 -6.01 13.43 7.56
N LEU A 343 -4.73 13.84 7.57
CA LEU A 343 -4.21 14.82 6.62
C LEU A 343 -3.86 14.24 5.25
N MET A 344 -3.47 12.96 5.18
CA MET A 344 -2.95 12.34 3.97
C MET A 344 -3.90 12.43 2.76
N PRO A 345 -5.21 12.20 2.85
CA PRO A 345 -6.13 12.37 1.72
C PRO A 345 -6.12 13.79 1.17
N HIS A 346 -6.01 14.80 2.04
CA HIS A 346 -6.03 16.22 1.66
C HIS A 346 -4.71 16.64 1.00
N ILE A 347 -3.57 16.13 1.49
CA ILE A 347 -2.25 16.35 0.87
C ILE A 347 -2.19 15.68 -0.50
N THR A 348 -2.71 14.47 -0.63
CA THR A 348 -2.77 13.76 -1.92
C THR A 348 -3.67 14.47 -2.92
N ALA A 349 -4.82 15.00 -2.46
CA ALA A 349 -5.70 15.79 -3.31
C ALA A 349 -5.04 17.07 -3.81
N LEU A 350 -4.30 17.78 -2.94
CA LEU A 350 -3.50 18.93 -3.34
C LEU A 350 -2.46 18.55 -4.39
N ALA A 351 -1.71 17.46 -4.18
CA ALA A 351 -0.69 16.99 -5.12
C ALA A 351 -1.28 16.64 -6.51
N THR A 352 -2.42 15.96 -6.52
CA THR A 352 -3.12 15.56 -7.75
C THR A 352 -3.65 16.74 -8.56
N ASN A 353 -4.11 17.78 -7.87
CA ASN A 353 -4.74 18.95 -8.51
C ASN A 353 -3.77 20.10 -8.77
N LEU A 354 -2.48 19.95 -8.44
CA LEU A 354 -1.50 21.01 -8.58
C LEU A 354 -1.20 21.27 -10.05
N PRO A 355 -1.35 22.53 -10.54
CA PRO A 355 -0.95 22.88 -11.91
C PRO A 355 0.57 22.69 -12.11
N PRO A 356 1.01 22.35 -13.34
CA PRO A 356 2.43 22.29 -13.65
C PRO A 356 3.17 23.59 -13.33
N ALA A 357 4.41 23.48 -12.85
CA ALA A 357 5.31 24.60 -12.50
C ALA A 357 4.73 25.60 -11.47
N SER A 358 3.80 25.15 -10.63
CA SER A 358 3.14 26.02 -9.65
C SER A 358 3.50 25.73 -8.20
N ALA A 359 4.23 24.65 -7.92
CA ALA A 359 4.66 24.31 -6.56
C ALA A 359 5.66 25.32 -6.02
N THR A 360 5.49 25.66 -4.75
CA THR A 360 6.48 26.40 -3.97
C THR A 360 7.39 25.41 -3.22
N ASP A 361 8.50 25.90 -2.66
CA ASP A 361 9.35 25.09 -1.78
C ASP A 361 8.56 24.52 -0.59
N THR A 362 7.58 25.28 -0.10
CA THR A 362 6.67 24.83 0.97
C THR A 362 5.83 23.63 0.52
N THR A 363 5.29 23.66 -0.69
CA THR A 363 4.52 22.57 -1.28
C THR A 363 5.37 21.32 -1.43
N ILE A 364 6.58 21.48 -1.98
CA ILE A 364 7.53 20.37 -2.17
C ILE A 364 7.91 19.74 -0.83
N ASN A 365 8.24 20.56 0.16
CA ASN A 365 8.56 20.08 1.50
C ASN A 365 7.38 19.37 2.18
N LEU A 366 6.15 19.84 1.96
CA LEU A 366 4.94 19.17 2.45
C LEU A 366 4.81 17.76 1.86
N PHE A 367 4.98 17.62 0.55
CA PHE A 367 4.89 16.33 -0.14
C PHE A 367 6.01 15.38 0.26
N ASP A 368 7.24 15.87 0.36
CA ASP A 368 8.39 15.07 0.80
C ASP A 368 8.21 14.58 2.24
N ARG A 369 7.70 15.42 3.17
CA ARG A 369 7.39 15.02 4.54
C ARG A 369 6.27 13.97 4.58
N ALA A 370 5.20 14.17 3.81
CA ALA A 370 4.09 13.23 3.73
C ALA A 370 4.53 11.88 3.13
N ALA A 371 5.33 11.90 2.06
CA ALA A 371 5.87 10.70 1.44
C ALA A 371 6.80 9.93 2.41
N ASN A 372 7.68 10.63 3.13
CA ASN A 372 8.54 10.00 4.13
C ASN A 372 7.72 9.38 5.28
N GLN A 373 6.68 10.07 5.73
CA GLN A 373 5.78 9.52 6.75
C GLN A 373 5.04 8.27 6.26
N ALA A 374 4.54 8.27 5.03
CA ALA A 374 3.90 7.11 4.43
C ALA A 374 4.85 5.92 4.34
N ARG A 375 6.12 6.16 3.97
CA ARG A 375 7.17 5.12 3.94
C ARG A 375 7.45 4.55 5.33
N GLN A 376 7.60 5.40 6.35
CA GLN A 376 7.83 4.98 7.74
C GLN A 376 6.64 4.20 8.33
N ALA A 377 5.42 4.57 7.95
CA ALA A 377 4.20 3.87 8.34
C ALA A 377 3.97 2.54 7.58
N GLY A 378 4.90 2.12 6.69
CA GLY A 378 4.75 0.94 5.86
C GLY A 378 3.81 1.11 4.65
N GLN A 379 3.20 2.28 4.48
CA GLN A 379 2.27 2.61 3.38
C GLN A 379 3.04 3.05 2.12
N LYS A 380 3.98 2.23 1.70
CA LYS A 380 4.99 2.57 0.68
C LYS A 380 4.36 2.99 -0.66
N ALA A 381 3.28 2.32 -1.07
CA ALA A 381 2.54 2.63 -2.29
C ALA A 381 1.93 4.05 -2.29
N ARG A 382 1.59 4.60 -1.11
CA ARG A 382 1.04 5.97 -0.99
C ARG A 382 2.09 7.06 -1.13
N ALA A 383 3.37 6.74 -0.90
CA ALA A 383 4.47 7.68 -1.08
C ALA A 383 4.72 7.99 -2.57
N VAL A 384 4.49 7.01 -3.46
CA VAL A 384 4.82 7.11 -4.90
C VAL A 384 4.12 8.30 -5.57
N PRO A 385 2.78 8.49 -5.48
CA PRO A 385 2.11 9.61 -6.14
C PRO A 385 2.58 10.99 -5.65
N LEU A 386 2.93 11.12 -4.37
CA LEU A 386 3.47 12.38 -3.81
C LEU A 386 4.85 12.70 -4.37
N LEU A 387 5.72 11.69 -4.49
CA LEU A 387 7.06 11.85 -5.06
C LEU A 387 7.01 12.07 -6.58
N GLU A 388 6.04 11.46 -7.29
CA GLU A 388 5.77 11.75 -8.70
C GLU A 388 5.36 13.22 -8.90
N ALA A 389 4.45 13.74 -8.06
CA ALA A 389 4.04 15.14 -8.10
C ALA A 389 5.23 16.06 -7.82
N THR A 390 6.05 15.77 -6.79
CA THR A 390 7.27 16.52 -6.49
C THR A 390 8.23 16.52 -7.68
N LEU A 391 8.51 15.36 -8.26
CA LEU A 391 9.41 15.24 -9.41
C LEU A 391 8.89 16.03 -10.61
N ALA A 392 7.60 15.88 -10.95
CA ALA A 392 6.99 16.60 -12.07
C ALA A 392 7.12 18.13 -11.91
N GLN A 393 6.91 18.65 -10.72
CA GLN A 393 7.08 20.09 -10.43
C GLN A 393 8.55 20.53 -10.55
N ARG A 394 9.50 19.78 -9.98
CA ARG A 394 10.93 20.10 -10.06
C ARG A 394 11.44 20.05 -11.50
N VAL A 395 11.01 19.07 -12.30
CA VAL A 395 11.34 19.00 -13.74
C VAL A 395 10.89 20.27 -14.47
N GLN A 396 9.69 20.75 -14.19
CA GLN A 396 9.14 21.94 -14.85
C GLN A 396 9.83 23.25 -14.42
N VAL A 397 10.22 23.35 -13.16
CA VAL A 397 10.79 24.59 -12.60
C VAL A 397 12.30 24.64 -12.76
N LEU A 398 12.99 23.55 -12.49
CA LEU A 398 14.45 23.49 -12.41
C LEU A 398 15.09 22.78 -13.63
N GLY A 399 14.29 22.01 -14.38
CA GLY A 399 14.78 21.18 -15.47
C GLY A 399 15.20 19.77 -15.02
N ASP A 400 15.37 18.88 -15.99
CA ASP A 400 15.64 17.44 -15.77
C ASP A 400 16.98 17.15 -15.09
N THR A 401 17.97 17.98 -15.31
CA THR A 401 19.35 17.76 -14.87
C THR A 401 19.73 18.49 -13.59
N HIS A 402 18.81 19.26 -13.02
CA HIS A 402 19.10 19.96 -11.76
C HIS A 402 19.31 18.96 -10.61
N PRO A 403 20.31 19.17 -9.72
CA PRO A 403 20.59 18.26 -8.61
C PRO A 403 19.37 17.90 -7.77
N ASP A 404 18.52 18.88 -7.44
CA ASP A 404 17.29 18.62 -6.67
C ASP A 404 16.27 17.79 -7.44
N THR A 405 16.19 17.94 -8.77
CA THR A 405 15.35 17.09 -9.62
C THR A 405 15.86 15.66 -9.62
N LEU A 406 17.19 15.47 -9.72
CA LEU A 406 17.81 14.17 -9.65
C LEU A 406 17.61 13.52 -8.28
N SER A 407 17.68 14.29 -7.20
CA SER A 407 17.40 13.84 -5.84
C SER A 407 15.93 13.35 -5.71
N SER A 408 14.96 14.11 -6.24
CA SER A 408 13.56 13.66 -6.26
C SER A 408 13.36 12.37 -7.06
N ARG A 409 14.06 12.23 -8.19
CA ARG A 409 13.99 11.02 -9.02
C ARG A 409 14.60 9.81 -8.29
N ASN A 410 15.71 10.00 -7.59
CA ASN A 410 16.30 8.98 -6.73
C ASN A 410 15.37 8.56 -5.58
N ASN A 411 14.66 9.53 -4.96
CA ASN A 411 13.69 9.27 -3.89
C ASN A 411 12.48 8.50 -4.43
N LEU A 412 11.97 8.87 -5.62
CA LEU A 412 10.90 8.13 -6.28
C LEU A 412 11.32 6.69 -6.61
N ALA A 413 12.52 6.51 -7.17
CA ALA A 413 13.07 5.18 -7.45
C ALA A 413 13.20 4.33 -6.17
N SER A 414 13.63 4.95 -5.07
CA SER A 414 13.69 4.30 -3.75
C SER A 414 12.31 3.88 -3.24
N ALA A 415 11.30 4.74 -3.38
CA ALA A 415 9.91 4.43 -2.99
C ALA A 415 9.30 3.32 -3.85
N CYS A 416 9.55 3.32 -5.17
CA CYS A 416 9.14 2.23 -6.07
C CYS A 416 9.80 0.90 -5.65
N ARG A 417 11.11 0.90 -5.36
CA ARG A 417 11.82 -0.27 -4.86
C ARG A 417 11.21 -0.81 -3.57
N GLU A 418 10.99 0.06 -2.59
CA GLU A 418 10.39 -0.30 -1.31
C GLU A 418 8.93 -0.80 -1.45
N ALA A 419 8.19 -0.33 -2.45
CA ALA A 419 6.86 -0.81 -2.79
C ALA A 419 6.87 -2.13 -3.59
N GLY A 420 8.07 -2.68 -3.91
CA GLY A 420 8.23 -3.91 -4.69
C GLY A 420 8.16 -3.72 -6.21
N ASP A 421 7.97 -2.49 -6.70
CA ASP A 421 7.94 -2.18 -8.14
C ASP A 421 9.38 -2.02 -8.69
N LEU A 422 10.11 -3.12 -8.70
CA LEU A 422 11.49 -3.17 -9.20
C LEU A 422 11.59 -2.89 -10.70
N ALA A 423 10.53 -3.20 -11.44
CA ALA A 423 10.47 -2.93 -12.89
C ALA A 423 10.53 -1.43 -13.20
N ARG A 424 9.99 -0.58 -12.33
CA ARG A 424 10.11 0.89 -12.43
C ARG A 424 11.35 1.43 -11.72
N ALA A 425 11.71 0.87 -10.58
CA ALA A 425 12.81 1.38 -9.75
C ALA A 425 14.16 1.31 -10.46
N VAL A 426 14.51 0.16 -11.07
CA VAL A 426 15.80 -0.06 -11.72
C VAL A 426 16.06 0.95 -12.85
N PRO A 427 15.20 1.11 -13.87
CA PRO A 427 15.44 2.08 -14.94
C PRO A 427 15.48 3.54 -14.44
N LEU A 428 14.71 3.87 -13.40
CA LEU A 428 14.77 5.20 -12.78
C LEU A 428 16.13 5.45 -12.14
N PHE A 429 16.67 4.48 -11.38
CA PHE A 429 18.02 4.60 -10.80
C PHE A 429 19.10 4.66 -11.85
N GLU A 430 19.06 3.81 -12.90
CA GLU A 430 20.03 3.81 -14.00
C GLU A 430 20.08 5.17 -14.70
N ALA A 431 18.91 5.70 -15.08
CA ALA A 431 18.81 7.02 -15.70
C ALA A 431 19.29 8.15 -14.79
N THR A 432 18.96 8.07 -13.48
CA THR A 432 19.35 9.08 -12.49
C THR A 432 20.83 9.06 -12.24
N LEU A 433 21.43 7.86 -12.12
CA LEU A 433 22.87 7.69 -11.92
C LEU A 433 23.67 8.27 -13.09
N ALA A 434 23.28 7.93 -14.33
CA ALA A 434 23.95 8.46 -15.52
C ALA A 434 23.92 10.00 -15.57
N GLN A 435 22.82 10.62 -15.15
CA GLN A 435 22.73 12.08 -15.07
C GLN A 435 23.55 12.66 -13.91
N TYR A 436 23.56 12.02 -12.74
CA TYR A 436 24.40 12.45 -11.62
C TYR A 436 25.89 12.40 -11.99
N GLU A 437 26.34 11.34 -12.65
CA GLU A 437 27.73 11.19 -13.13
C GLU A 437 28.10 12.30 -14.09
N GLN A 438 27.20 12.66 -15.00
CA GLN A 438 27.41 13.74 -15.96
C GLN A 438 27.43 15.14 -15.32
N VAL A 439 26.56 15.39 -14.34
CA VAL A 439 26.34 16.76 -13.79
C VAL A 439 27.25 17.02 -12.59
N LEU A 440 27.38 16.07 -11.68
CA LEU A 440 28.11 16.21 -10.42
C LEU A 440 29.43 15.46 -10.40
N GLY A 441 29.61 14.52 -11.31
CA GLY A 441 30.79 13.65 -11.38
C GLY A 441 30.65 12.38 -10.50
N ASP A 442 31.57 11.44 -10.76
CA ASP A 442 31.56 10.08 -10.19
C ASP A 442 31.73 10.01 -8.67
N THR A 443 32.39 11.01 -8.09
CA THR A 443 32.77 11.03 -6.69
C THR A 443 31.86 11.89 -5.82
N HIS A 444 30.83 12.51 -6.40
CA HIS A 444 29.92 13.32 -5.62
C HIS A 444 29.10 12.46 -4.66
N PRO A 445 28.83 12.91 -3.42
CA PRO A 445 28.07 12.14 -2.43
C PRO A 445 26.73 11.61 -2.98
N ASP A 446 25.94 12.43 -3.68
CA ASP A 446 24.65 12.02 -4.23
C ASP A 446 24.78 10.98 -5.35
N THR A 447 25.84 11.07 -6.17
CA THR A 447 26.19 10.04 -7.17
C THR A 447 26.47 8.71 -6.48
N LEU A 448 27.25 8.73 -5.39
CA LEU A 448 27.59 7.54 -4.63
C LEU A 448 26.39 6.95 -3.89
N ILE A 449 25.46 7.79 -3.39
CA ILE A 449 24.20 7.35 -2.80
C ILE A 449 23.31 6.68 -3.86
N CYS A 450 23.12 7.32 -5.01
CA CYS A 450 22.32 6.76 -6.10
C CYS A 450 22.86 5.42 -6.60
N ARG A 451 24.20 5.33 -6.74
CA ARG A 451 24.91 4.10 -7.15
C ARG A 451 24.69 2.96 -6.14
N ASN A 452 24.77 3.27 -4.85
CA ASN A 452 24.48 2.30 -3.79
C ASN A 452 23.02 1.83 -3.80
N ASN A 453 22.07 2.75 -4.05
CA ASN A 453 20.65 2.42 -4.14
C ASN A 453 20.33 1.55 -5.37
N LEU A 454 20.96 1.84 -6.51
CA LEU A 454 20.85 1.01 -7.73
C LEU A 454 21.40 -0.40 -7.49
N ALA A 455 22.55 -0.50 -6.82
CA ALA A 455 23.10 -1.80 -6.47
C ALA A 455 22.17 -2.59 -5.53
N GLY A 456 21.52 -1.92 -4.60
CA GLY A 456 20.45 -2.50 -3.77
C GLY A 456 19.29 -3.03 -4.61
N ALA A 457 18.83 -2.26 -5.60
CA ALA A 457 17.77 -2.69 -6.51
C ALA A 457 18.18 -3.90 -7.36
N TYR A 458 19.44 -3.95 -7.85
CA TYR A 458 19.95 -5.13 -8.56
C TYR A 458 20.04 -6.36 -7.67
N ARG A 459 20.39 -6.21 -6.39
CA ARG A 459 20.37 -7.33 -5.43
C ARG A 459 18.97 -7.90 -5.27
N GLU A 460 17.97 -7.04 -5.08
CA GLU A 460 16.57 -7.44 -4.92
C GLU A 460 15.98 -8.11 -6.18
N THR A 461 16.46 -7.73 -7.39
CA THR A 461 16.12 -8.44 -8.64
C THR A 461 16.94 -9.73 -8.84
N GLY A 462 17.87 -10.06 -7.95
CA GLY A 462 18.78 -11.21 -8.10
C GLY A 462 19.93 -11.01 -9.07
N ASP A 463 20.10 -9.81 -9.65
CA ASP A 463 21.18 -9.49 -10.58
C ASP A 463 22.50 -9.19 -9.85
N ARG A 464 23.09 -10.24 -9.30
CA ARG A 464 24.35 -10.17 -8.53
C ARG A 464 25.54 -9.79 -9.41
N VAL A 465 25.45 -10.10 -10.72
CA VAL A 465 26.52 -9.81 -11.68
C VAL A 465 26.72 -8.30 -11.85
N ARG A 466 25.64 -7.52 -11.82
CA ARG A 466 25.70 -6.05 -11.85
C ARG A 466 25.87 -5.43 -10.46
N ALA A 467 25.28 -6.01 -9.43
CA ALA A 467 25.29 -5.45 -8.08
C ALA A 467 26.69 -5.42 -7.45
N VAL A 468 27.43 -6.53 -7.48
CA VAL A 468 28.73 -6.65 -6.79
C VAL A 468 29.79 -5.68 -7.34
N PRO A 469 30.07 -5.61 -8.66
CA PRO A 469 31.06 -4.65 -9.18
C PRO A 469 30.69 -3.19 -8.88
N LEU A 470 29.37 -2.89 -8.89
CA LEU A 470 28.88 -1.54 -8.61
C LEU A 470 29.14 -1.16 -7.15
N LEU A 471 28.97 -2.07 -6.20
CA LEU A 471 29.28 -1.87 -4.77
C LEU A 471 30.78 -1.79 -4.51
N GLU A 472 31.60 -2.63 -5.16
CA GLU A 472 33.06 -2.57 -5.07
C GLU A 472 33.59 -1.20 -5.52
N ALA A 473 33.14 -0.71 -6.69
CA ALA A 473 33.50 0.61 -7.20
C ALA A 473 33.02 1.74 -6.27
N THR A 474 31.79 1.64 -5.76
CA THR A 474 31.23 2.64 -4.82
C THR A 474 32.01 2.69 -3.52
N LEU A 475 32.37 1.54 -2.95
CA LEU A 475 33.17 1.47 -1.73
C LEU A 475 34.57 2.07 -1.95
N ALA A 476 35.24 1.72 -3.04
CA ALA A 476 36.56 2.26 -3.36
C ALA A 476 36.55 3.80 -3.44
N GLN A 477 35.53 4.37 -4.10
CA GLN A 477 35.38 5.82 -4.21
C GLN A 477 35.02 6.46 -2.86
N ARG A 478 34.15 5.87 -2.03
CA ARG A 478 33.84 6.38 -0.70
C ARG A 478 35.04 6.37 0.22
N VAL A 479 35.88 5.32 0.18
CA VAL A 479 37.13 5.27 0.91
C VAL A 479 38.04 6.42 0.49
N GLN A 480 38.17 6.70 -0.79
CA GLN A 480 38.99 7.78 -1.32
C GLN A 480 38.49 9.17 -0.92
N VAL A 481 37.18 9.38 -0.92
CA VAL A 481 36.59 10.71 -0.70
C VAL A 481 36.30 11.00 0.76
N LEU A 482 35.79 10.01 1.51
CA LEU A 482 35.32 10.18 2.89
C LEU A 482 36.27 9.53 3.93
N GLY A 483 37.14 8.63 3.48
CA GLY A 483 37.96 7.82 4.36
C GLY A 483 37.32 6.52 4.82
N ASP A 484 38.16 5.62 5.37
CA ASP A 484 37.78 4.25 5.74
C ASP A 484 36.72 4.16 6.86
N THR A 485 36.75 5.11 7.79
CA THR A 485 35.94 5.09 9.01
C THR A 485 34.66 5.93 8.92
N HIS A 486 34.40 6.58 7.77
CA HIS A 486 33.19 7.38 7.61
C HIS A 486 31.94 6.48 7.65
N PRO A 487 30.86 6.87 8.35
CA PRO A 487 29.64 6.06 8.44
C PRO A 487 29.10 5.58 7.08
N ASP A 488 29.10 6.44 6.06
CA ASP A 488 28.66 6.07 4.70
C ASP A 488 29.60 5.05 4.04
N THR A 489 30.89 5.12 4.31
CA THR A 489 31.87 4.13 3.83
C THR A 489 31.60 2.78 4.48
N LEU A 490 31.37 2.77 5.79
CA LEU A 490 31.02 1.57 6.54
C LEU A 490 29.68 0.98 6.07
N SER A 491 28.70 1.82 5.74
CA SER A 491 27.42 1.39 5.17
C SER A 491 27.61 0.72 3.80
N SER A 492 28.43 1.30 2.90
CA SER A 492 28.76 0.65 1.62
C SER A 492 29.49 -0.66 1.80
N ARG A 493 30.39 -0.74 2.79
CA ARG A 493 31.15 -1.97 3.10
C ARG A 493 30.20 -3.06 3.61
N ASN A 494 29.24 -2.73 4.49
CA ASN A 494 28.22 -3.65 4.94
C ASN A 494 27.34 -4.14 3.79
N ASN A 495 26.95 -3.25 2.85
CA ASN A 495 26.15 -3.62 1.70
C ASN A 495 26.91 -4.54 0.73
N LEU A 496 28.21 -4.29 0.52
CA LEU A 496 29.07 -5.18 -0.26
C LEU A 496 29.22 -6.54 0.40
N ALA A 497 29.43 -6.58 1.72
CA ALA A 497 29.49 -7.83 2.46
C ALA A 497 28.18 -8.63 2.35
N SER A 498 27.03 -7.95 2.40
CA SER A 498 25.72 -8.56 2.17
C SER A 498 25.58 -9.09 0.74
N ALA A 499 26.08 -8.36 -0.26
CA ALA A 499 26.04 -8.82 -1.66
C ALA A 499 26.93 -10.07 -1.88
N TYR A 500 28.11 -10.13 -1.27
CA TYR A 500 28.94 -11.35 -1.28
C TYR A 500 28.25 -12.52 -0.58
N HIS A 501 27.62 -12.26 0.55
CA HIS A 501 26.89 -13.26 1.30
C HIS A 501 25.73 -13.87 0.48
N GLU A 502 24.92 -13.03 -0.13
CA GLU A 502 23.83 -13.44 -1.04
C GLU A 502 24.33 -14.14 -2.31
N ALA A 503 25.54 -13.81 -2.77
CA ALA A 503 26.20 -14.51 -3.87
C ALA A 503 26.80 -15.86 -3.46
N GLY A 504 26.72 -16.24 -2.17
CA GLY A 504 27.31 -17.46 -1.62
C GLY A 504 28.82 -17.37 -1.37
N ASP A 505 29.45 -16.20 -1.59
CA ASP A 505 30.88 -15.99 -1.35
C ASP A 505 31.16 -15.66 0.12
N ARG A 506 31.03 -16.68 0.94
CA ARG A 506 31.23 -16.56 2.40
C ARG A 506 32.66 -16.22 2.78
N VAL A 507 33.61 -16.59 1.91
CA VAL A 507 35.05 -16.33 2.16
C VAL A 507 35.35 -14.82 2.16
N ARG A 508 34.66 -14.05 1.29
CA ARG A 508 34.78 -12.59 1.27
C ARG A 508 33.78 -11.90 2.22
N ALA A 509 32.57 -12.43 2.38
CA ALA A 509 31.51 -11.80 3.17
C ALA A 509 31.86 -11.72 4.67
N VAL A 510 32.21 -12.85 5.30
CA VAL A 510 32.42 -12.94 6.75
C VAL A 510 33.56 -11.99 7.24
N PRO A 511 34.79 -12.03 6.70
CA PRO A 511 35.85 -11.12 7.15
C PRO A 511 35.48 -9.64 6.91
N LEU A 512 34.75 -9.34 5.85
CA LEU A 512 34.31 -7.99 5.55
C LEU A 512 33.27 -7.49 6.57
N PHE A 513 32.33 -8.32 6.99
CA PHE A 513 31.40 -8.00 8.08
C PHE A 513 32.11 -7.83 9.41
N GLU A 514 33.04 -8.74 9.77
CA GLU A 514 33.83 -8.66 11.02
C GLU A 514 34.59 -7.34 11.10
N ALA A 515 35.33 -6.98 10.03
CA ALA A 515 36.09 -5.72 9.97
C ALA A 515 35.16 -4.50 10.02
N THR A 516 34.00 -4.56 9.34
CA THR A 516 33.04 -3.46 9.33
C THR A 516 32.37 -3.28 10.69
N LEU A 517 32.00 -4.38 11.36
CA LEU A 517 31.42 -4.34 12.70
C LEU A 517 32.38 -3.72 13.71
N ALA A 518 33.65 -4.15 13.71
CA ALA A 518 34.65 -3.59 14.61
C ALA A 518 34.82 -2.07 14.43
N GLN A 519 34.74 -1.58 13.18
CA GLN A 519 34.81 -0.15 12.92
C GLN A 519 33.51 0.58 13.32
N TYR A 520 32.36 0.01 13.09
CA TYR A 520 31.09 0.58 13.57
C TYR A 520 31.07 0.70 15.10
N GLU A 521 31.50 -0.32 15.82
CA GLU A 521 31.60 -0.30 17.29
C GLU A 521 32.54 0.81 17.78
N GLN A 522 33.64 1.01 17.09
CA GLN A 522 34.62 2.06 17.44
C GLN A 522 34.11 3.47 17.13
N VAL A 523 33.38 3.67 16.01
CA VAL A 523 33.01 5.01 15.50
C VAL A 523 31.63 5.45 16.03
N LEU A 524 30.65 4.56 16.04
CA LEU A 524 29.26 4.84 16.38
C LEU A 524 28.85 4.27 17.74
N GLY A 525 29.63 3.31 18.27
CA GLY A 525 29.31 2.60 19.50
C GLY A 525 28.43 1.37 19.30
N ASP A 526 28.38 0.54 20.36
CA ASP A 526 27.73 -0.78 20.35
C ASP A 526 26.20 -0.74 20.16
N THR A 527 25.57 0.36 20.53
CA THR A 527 24.10 0.49 20.54
C THR A 527 23.55 1.25 19.34
N HIS A 528 24.42 1.73 18.45
CA HIS A 528 23.98 2.45 17.27
C HIS A 528 23.18 1.53 16.32
N PRO A 529 22.09 2.01 15.69
CA PRO A 529 21.27 1.20 14.79
C PRO A 529 22.08 0.47 13.71
N ASP A 530 23.04 1.15 13.04
CA ASP A 530 23.86 0.55 11.98
C ASP A 530 24.81 -0.53 12.54
N THR A 531 25.34 -0.35 13.74
CA THR A 531 26.15 -1.36 14.43
C THR A 531 25.32 -2.62 14.69
N LEU A 532 24.07 -2.44 15.16
CA LEU A 532 23.16 -3.55 15.43
C LEU A 532 22.68 -4.25 14.15
N ILE A 533 22.57 -3.52 13.04
CA ILE A 533 22.27 -4.09 11.71
C ILE A 533 23.45 -4.93 11.22
N CYS A 534 24.65 -4.37 11.22
CA CYS A 534 25.86 -5.09 10.78
C CYS A 534 26.09 -6.36 11.61
N ARG A 535 25.88 -6.29 12.93
CA ARG A 535 25.98 -7.42 13.84
C ARG A 535 24.99 -8.53 13.52
N ASN A 536 23.74 -8.17 13.18
CA ASN A 536 22.73 -9.13 12.75
C ASN A 536 23.10 -9.78 11.41
N ASN A 537 23.60 -9.01 10.44
CA ASN A 537 24.04 -9.53 9.14
C ASN A 537 25.23 -10.48 9.28
N LEU A 538 26.20 -10.15 10.14
CA LEU A 538 27.32 -11.04 10.45
C LEU A 538 26.84 -12.34 11.09
N ALA A 539 25.87 -12.26 12.00
CA ALA A 539 25.32 -13.45 12.64
C ALA A 539 24.63 -14.37 11.62
N SER A 540 23.87 -13.79 10.66
CA SER A 540 23.30 -14.56 9.55
C SER A 540 24.36 -15.22 8.68
N ALA A 541 25.45 -14.50 8.39
CA ALA A 541 26.58 -15.06 7.64
C ALA A 541 27.27 -16.21 8.37
N TYR A 542 27.39 -16.14 9.70
CA TYR A 542 27.88 -17.26 10.53
C TYR A 542 26.91 -18.45 10.51
N GLN A 543 25.59 -18.22 10.59
CA GLN A 543 24.59 -19.28 10.52
C GLN A 543 24.72 -20.05 9.20
N GLU A 544 24.73 -19.37 8.06
CA GLU A 544 24.87 -20.03 6.76
C GLU A 544 26.23 -20.71 6.55
N SER A 545 27.29 -20.23 7.19
CA SER A 545 28.59 -20.91 7.17
C SER A 545 28.65 -22.11 8.11
N GLY A 546 27.56 -22.36 8.87
CA GLY A 546 27.49 -23.44 9.86
C GLY A 546 28.18 -23.12 11.19
N ASP A 547 28.70 -21.90 11.36
CA ASP A 547 29.36 -21.48 12.59
C ASP A 547 28.35 -21.02 13.66
N ARG A 548 27.61 -21.97 14.17
CA ARG A 548 26.57 -21.74 15.19
C ARG A 548 27.16 -21.27 16.52
N VAL A 549 28.42 -21.62 16.79
CA VAL A 549 29.12 -21.24 18.03
C VAL A 549 29.31 -19.72 18.12
N ARG A 550 29.54 -19.04 16.99
CA ARG A 550 29.64 -17.58 16.91
C ARG A 550 28.31 -16.91 16.67
N ALA A 551 27.40 -17.50 15.88
CA ALA A 551 26.11 -16.91 15.54
C ALA A 551 25.20 -16.68 16.74
N VAL A 552 24.99 -17.72 17.57
CA VAL A 552 24.02 -17.68 18.67
C VAL A 552 24.38 -16.61 19.72
N PRO A 553 25.60 -16.56 20.30
CA PRO A 553 25.94 -15.53 21.28
C PRO A 553 25.85 -14.11 20.71
N LEU A 554 26.19 -13.95 19.42
CA LEU A 554 26.13 -12.65 18.75
C LEU A 554 24.69 -12.16 18.64
N LEU A 555 23.73 -13.02 18.29
CA LEU A 555 22.30 -12.70 18.26
C LEU A 555 21.71 -12.46 19.65
N GLU A 556 22.10 -13.26 20.65
CA GLU A 556 21.67 -13.05 22.04
C GLU A 556 22.09 -11.66 22.56
N ALA A 557 23.36 -11.28 22.33
CA ALA A 557 23.87 -9.97 22.69
C ALA A 557 23.17 -8.83 21.92
N THR A 558 22.95 -9.03 20.61
CA THR A 558 22.27 -8.04 19.76
C THR A 558 20.82 -7.85 20.20
N LEU A 559 20.11 -8.94 20.53
CA LEU A 559 18.75 -8.87 21.02
C LEU A 559 18.65 -8.12 22.35
N ALA A 560 19.56 -8.41 23.31
CA ALA A 560 19.58 -7.73 24.59
C ALA A 560 19.78 -6.20 24.43
N GLN A 561 20.65 -5.77 23.54
CA GLN A 561 20.88 -4.36 23.23
C GLN A 561 19.68 -3.71 22.53
N ARG A 562 19.07 -4.40 21.55
CA ARG A 562 17.86 -3.88 20.88
C ARG A 562 16.68 -3.72 21.84
N VAL A 563 16.48 -4.66 22.76
CA VAL A 563 15.47 -4.54 23.82
C VAL A 563 15.74 -3.31 24.69
N GLN A 564 16.99 -3.07 25.07
CA GLN A 564 17.36 -1.91 25.89
C GLN A 564 17.16 -0.58 25.16
N VAL A 565 17.47 -0.50 23.86
CA VAL A 565 17.46 0.76 23.08
C VAL A 565 16.08 1.04 22.48
N LEU A 566 15.44 0.03 21.91
CA LEU A 566 14.21 0.15 21.12
C LEU A 566 12.96 -0.35 21.86
N GLY A 567 13.14 -1.16 22.89
CA GLY A 567 12.06 -1.85 23.59
C GLY A 567 11.69 -3.22 22.99
N ASP A 568 10.91 -3.99 23.73
CA ASP A 568 10.56 -5.37 23.42
C ASP A 568 9.69 -5.54 22.16
N THR A 569 8.82 -4.58 21.91
CA THR A 569 7.81 -4.65 20.84
C THR A 569 8.23 -3.95 19.55
N HIS A 570 9.42 -3.35 19.51
CA HIS A 570 9.91 -2.66 18.33
C HIS A 570 10.15 -3.65 17.18
N PRO A 571 9.74 -3.36 15.93
CA PRO A 571 9.88 -4.27 14.79
C PRO A 571 11.29 -4.86 14.63
N ASN A 572 12.32 -4.05 14.73
CA ASN A 572 13.72 -4.51 14.63
C ASN A 572 14.13 -5.45 15.77
N THR A 573 13.54 -5.29 16.96
CA THR A 573 13.74 -6.22 18.09
C THR A 573 13.10 -7.56 17.79
N LEU A 574 11.87 -7.53 17.24
CA LEU A 574 11.13 -8.75 16.88
C LEU A 574 11.80 -9.51 15.72
N ILE A 575 12.35 -8.79 14.72
CA ILE A 575 13.17 -9.41 13.64
C ILE A 575 14.39 -10.11 14.24
N CYS A 576 15.14 -9.44 15.12
CA CYS A 576 16.32 -10.04 15.76
C CYS A 576 15.94 -11.28 16.58
N ARG A 577 14.80 -11.25 17.27
CA ARG A 577 14.26 -12.38 18.05
C ARG A 577 13.90 -13.56 17.15
N ASN A 578 13.28 -13.28 16.00
CA ASN A 578 12.97 -14.31 14.98
C ASN A 578 14.27 -14.95 14.43
N ASN A 579 15.31 -14.15 14.14
CA ASN A 579 16.58 -14.65 13.66
C ASN A 579 17.30 -15.48 14.73
N LEU A 580 17.26 -15.08 15.99
CA LEU A 580 17.81 -15.88 17.10
C LEU A 580 17.09 -17.23 17.25
N ALA A 581 15.76 -17.24 17.09
CA ALA A 581 15.01 -18.49 17.10
C ALA A 581 15.39 -19.41 15.92
N GLY A 582 15.62 -18.83 14.75
CA GLY A 582 16.19 -19.54 13.60
C GLY A 582 17.56 -20.15 13.92
N ALA A 583 18.45 -19.40 14.58
CA ALA A 583 19.76 -19.90 15.01
C ALA A 583 19.66 -21.05 16.03
N TYR A 584 18.74 -20.96 17.00
CA TYR A 584 18.46 -22.05 17.92
C TYR A 584 17.93 -23.30 17.20
N ARG A 585 17.00 -23.12 16.22
CA ARG A 585 16.49 -24.22 15.40
C ARG A 585 17.64 -24.96 14.68
N GLU A 586 18.50 -24.21 14.00
CA GLU A 586 19.66 -24.79 13.29
C GLU A 586 20.68 -25.43 14.21
N ALA A 587 20.82 -24.90 15.43
CA ALA A 587 21.64 -25.52 16.47
C ALA A 587 20.99 -26.78 17.08
N GLY A 588 19.77 -27.15 16.66
CA GLY A 588 19.00 -28.25 17.20
C GLY A 588 18.33 -27.95 18.55
N ASP A 589 18.43 -26.73 19.06
CA ASP A 589 17.86 -26.30 20.33
C ASP A 589 16.38 -25.88 20.18
N ARG A 590 15.54 -26.84 19.91
CA ARG A 590 14.10 -26.61 19.72
C ARG A 590 13.41 -26.17 21.01
N VAL A 591 13.99 -26.53 22.16
CA VAL A 591 13.47 -26.16 23.49
C VAL A 591 13.48 -24.64 23.69
N ARG A 592 14.51 -23.94 23.18
CA ARG A 592 14.58 -22.48 23.20
C ARG A 592 13.88 -21.84 22.00
N ALA A 593 13.92 -22.47 20.82
CA ALA A 593 13.35 -21.91 19.60
C ALA A 593 11.80 -21.76 19.66
N VAL A 594 11.08 -22.82 20.10
CA VAL A 594 9.62 -22.83 20.14
C VAL A 594 9.04 -21.70 20.99
N PRO A 595 9.33 -21.57 22.30
CA PRO A 595 8.73 -20.53 23.12
C PRO A 595 9.13 -19.13 22.67
N LEU A 596 10.34 -18.98 22.09
CA LEU A 596 10.78 -17.70 21.56
C LEU A 596 9.96 -17.28 20.34
N LEU A 597 9.65 -18.19 19.42
CA LEU A 597 8.79 -17.92 18.25
C LEU A 597 7.33 -17.72 18.64
N GLU A 598 6.79 -18.51 19.57
CA GLU A 598 5.42 -18.33 20.06
C GLU A 598 5.23 -16.94 20.67
N ALA A 599 6.17 -16.49 21.54
CA ALA A 599 6.14 -15.16 22.13
C ALA A 599 6.32 -14.06 21.08
N THR A 600 7.22 -14.27 20.09
CA THR A 600 7.50 -13.30 19.01
C THR A 600 6.29 -13.18 18.10
N LEU A 601 5.64 -14.31 17.74
CA LEU A 601 4.43 -14.31 16.92
C LEU A 601 3.30 -13.54 17.60
N ALA A 602 3.04 -13.79 18.87
CA ALA A 602 2.01 -13.08 19.62
C ALA A 602 2.26 -11.56 19.65
N GLN A 603 3.53 -11.14 19.74
CA GLN A 603 3.88 -9.72 19.67
C GLN A 603 3.75 -9.15 18.26
N TRP A 604 4.13 -9.89 17.21
CA TRP A 604 3.90 -9.48 15.83
C TRP A 604 2.40 -9.33 15.53
N GLU A 605 1.58 -10.28 15.96
CA GLU A 605 0.12 -10.23 15.82
C GLU A 605 -0.48 -9.00 16.52
N GLN A 606 0.04 -8.66 17.70
CA GLN A 606 -0.39 -7.48 18.43
C GLN A 606 0.06 -6.16 17.79
N VAL A 607 1.29 -6.10 17.24
CA VAL A 607 1.90 -4.85 16.73
C VAL A 607 1.52 -4.58 15.28
N LEU A 608 1.55 -5.61 14.42
CA LEU A 608 1.35 -5.47 12.97
C LEU A 608 0.12 -6.25 12.45
N GLY A 609 -0.48 -7.14 13.28
CA GLY A 609 -1.62 -7.98 12.92
C GLY A 609 -1.24 -9.27 12.20
N ASP A 610 -2.26 -10.10 11.99
CA ASP A 610 -2.13 -11.49 11.53
C ASP A 610 -1.64 -11.63 10.09
N THR A 611 -1.91 -10.63 9.26
CA THR A 611 -1.66 -10.68 7.81
C THR A 611 -0.39 -9.95 7.38
N HIS A 612 0.32 -9.32 8.32
CA HIS A 612 1.55 -8.60 7.99
C HIS A 612 2.65 -9.59 7.57
N PRO A 613 3.46 -9.31 6.53
CA PRO A 613 4.52 -10.21 6.04
C PRO A 613 5.43 -10.74 7.15
N ASN A 614 5.91 -9.89 8.07
CA ASN A 614 6.77 -10.33 9.19
C ASN A 614 6.04 -11.28 10.16
N THR A 615 4.73 -11.10 10.36
CA THR A 615 3.91 -12.03 11.15
C THR A 615 3.82 -13.38 10.46
N LEU A 616 3.59 -13.36 9.14
CA LEU A 616 3.51 -14.60 8.34
C LEU A 616 4.86 -15.31 8.27
N ILE A 617 5.98 -14.60 8.15
CA ILE A 617 7.33 -15.16 8.23
C ILE A 617 7.56 -15.83 9.58
N CYS A 618 7.24 -15.16 10.69
CA CYS A 618 7.40 -15.71 12.03
C CYS A 618 6.53 -16.97 12.22
N ARG A 619 5.28 -16.93 11.74
CA ARG A 619 4.34 -18.07 11.79
C ARG A 619 4.84 -19.26 10.96
N ASN A 620 5.39 -18.99 9.77
CA ASN A 620 6.00 -20.00 8.92
C ASN A 620 7.23 -20.65 9.60
N ASN A 621 8.09 -19.83 10.25
CA ASN A 621 9.23 -20.34 11.00
C ASN A 621 8.80 -21.20 12.20
N LEU A 622 7.76 -20.80 12.92
CA LEU A 622 7.21 -21.59 14.01
C LEU A 622 6.66 -22.94 13.52
N ALA A 623 5.94 -22.93 12.39
CA ALA A 623 5.44 -24.15 11.76
C ALA A 623 6.58 -25.11 11.36
N CYS A 624 7.69 -24.57 10.83
CA CYS A 624 8.88 -25.34 10.51
C CYS A 624 9.51 -25.96 11.78
N VAL A 625 9.60 -25.22 12.89
CA VAL A 625 10.13 -25.76 14.15
C VAL A 625 9.24 -26.84 14.73
N TYR A 626 7.90 -26.70 14.69
CA TYR A 626 6.97 -27.77 15.09
C TYR A 626 7.13 -29.01 14.24
N ARG A 627 7.23 -28.84 12.90
CA ARG A 627 7.46 -29.96 11.98
C ARG A 627 8.76 -30.69 12.31
N GLU A 628 9.87 -30.00 12.45
CA GLU A 628 11.18 -30.56 12.79
C GLU A 628 11.22 -31.19 14.19
N SER A 629 10.35 -30.80 15.12
CA SER A 629 10.19 -31.43 16.43
C SER A 629 9.25 -32.61 16.41
N GLY A 630 8.67 -32.94 15.24
CA GLY A 630 7.73 -34.06 15.07
C GLY A 630 6.30 -33.75 15.53
N ASP A 631 6.03 -32.51 15.93
CA ASP A 631 4.68 -32.05 16.30
C ASP A 631 3.86 -31.66 15.06
N LEU A 632 3.60 -32.66 14.23
CA LEU A 632 2.84 -32.47 12.98
C LEU A 632 1.40 -32.05 13.23
N ALA A 633 0.86 -32.35 14.42
CA ALA A 633 -0.49 -31.95 14.80
C ALA A 633 -0.66 -30.44 14.92
N ARG A 634 0.42 -29.69 15.30
CA ARG A 634 0.45 -28.23 15.30
C ARG A 634 1.02 -27.66 14.01
N ALA A 635 1.99 -28.34 13.39
CA ALA A 635 2.65 -27.85 12.18
C ALA A 635 1.69 -27.75 10.98
N VAL A 636 0.93 -28.81 10.67
CA VAL A 636 0.08 -28.85 9.47
C VAL A 636 -0.98 -27.75 9.47
N PRO A 637 -1.86 -27.61 10.49
CA PRO A 637 -2.86 -26.55 10.47
C PRO A 637 -2.26 -25.14 10.47
N LEU A 638 -1.08 -24.97 11.09
CA LEU A 638 -0.38 -23.70 11.08
C LEU A 638 0.15 -23.35 9.67
N CYS A 639 0.70 -24.34 8.95
CA CYS A 639 1.12 -24.16 7.55
C CYS A 639 -0.08 -23.86 6.63
N GLU A 640 -1.20 -24.60 6.78
CA GLU A 640 -2.43 -24.38 6.00
C GLU A 640 -2.96 -22.94 6.18
N ALA A 641 -3.09 -22.49 7.43
CA ALA A 641 -3.54 -21.14 7.74
C ALA A 641 -2.57 -20.07 7.21
N THR A 642 -1.25 -20.31 7.33
CA THR A 642 -0.23 -19.36 6.87
C THR A 642 -0.23 -19.25 5.35
N LEU A 643 -0.31 -20.37 4.62
CA LEU A 643 -0.39 -20.37 3.16
C LEU A 643 -1.63 -19.62 2.67
N ALA A 644 -2.81 -19.89 3.23
CA ALA A 644 -4.04 -19.22 2.86
C ALA A 644 -3.92 -17.68 3.02
N GLN A 645 -3.23 -17.22 4.06
CA GLN A 645 -2.98 -15.80 4.26
C GLN A 645 -1.95 -15.22 3.29
N TYR A 646 -0.88 -15.95 2.98
CA TYR A 646 0.08 -15.52 1.95
C TYR A 646 -0.58 -15.40 0.58
N GLU A 647 -1.41 -16.37 0.18
CA GLU A 647 -2.16 -16.36 -1.07
C GLU A 647 -3.11 -15.14 -1.15
N GLN A 648 -3.76 -14.80 -0.04
CA GLN A 648 -4.65 -13.65 0.04
C GLN A 648 -3.90 -12.31 -0.02
N VAL A 649 -2.72 -12.20 0.62
CA VAL A 649 -2.00 -10.93 0.79
C VAL A 649 -1.05 -10.64 -0.36
N LEU A 650 -0.30 -11.65 -0.79
CA LEU A 650 0.77 -11.52 -1.79
C LEU A 650 0.43 -12.15 -3.15
N GLY A 651 -0.62 -12.98 -3.19
CA GLY A 651 -1.00 -13.74 -4.39
C GLY A 651 -0.23 -15.06 -4.54
N ASP A 652 -0.71 -15.89 -5.46
CA ASP A 652 -0.27 -17.28 -5.63
C ASP A 652 1.16 -17.43 -6.15
N THR A 653 1.68 -16.43 -6.84
CA THR A 653 2.97 -16.47 -7.54
C THR A 653 4.10 -15.78 -6.76
N HIS A 654 3.79 -15.16 -5.61
CA HIS A 654 4.82 -14.50 -4.82
C HIS A 654 5.82 -15.51 -4.23
N PRO A 655 7.14 -15.24 -4.23
CA PRO A 655 8.16 -16.16 -3.70
C PRO A 655 7.86 -16.69 -2.30
N ASP A 656 7.38 -15.84 -1.39
CA ASP A 656 7.04 -16.24 -0.01
C ASP A 656 5.83 -17.16 0.03
N THR A 657 4.83 -16.92 -0.84
CA THR A 657 3.69 -17.83 -0.99
C THR A 657 4.15 -19.20 -1.47
N LEU A 658 5.05 -19.23 -2.46
CA LEU A 658 5.63 -20.48 -2.97
C LEU A 658 6.45 -21.20 -1.90
N THR A 659 7.20 -20.44 -1.08
CA THR A 659 7.94 -20.98 0.07
C THR A 659 7.00 -21.59 1.12
N SER A 660 5.93 -20.89 1.48
CA SER A 660 4.93 -21.39 2.45
C SER A 660 4.23 -22.64 1.92
N ARG A 661 3.88 -22.66 0.62
CA ARG A 661 3.26 -23.81 -0.05
C ARG A 661 4.19 -25.02 -0.05
N HIS A 662 5.47 -24.81 -0.29
CA HIS A 662 6.49 -25.85 -0.19
C HIS A 662 6.60 -26.42 1.24
N ASN A 663 6.60 -25.56 2.26
CA ASN A 663 6.68 -25.99 3.66
C ASN A 663 5.46 -26.81 4.07
N LEU A 664 4.25 -26.44 3.58
CA LEU A 664 3.05 -27.24 3.77
C LEU A 664 3.16 -28.61 3.09
N ALA A 665 3.69 -28.65 1.86
CA ALA A 665 3.91 -29.90 1.14
C ALA A 665 4.87 -30.83 1.89
N CYS A 666 5.95 -30.29 2.47
CA CYS A 666 6.85 -31.02 3.35
C CYS A 666 6.14 -31.52 4.62
N ALA A 667 5.27 -30.73 5.23
CA ALA A 667 4.53 -31.16 6.42
C ALA A 667 3.56 -32.30 6.11
N TYR A 668 2.90 -32.27 4.94
CA TYR A 668 2.07 -33.41 4.49
C TYR A 668 2.91 -34.66 4.20
N GLN A 669 4.08 -34.51 3.56
CA GLN A 669 5.01 -35.62 3.34
C GLN A 669 5.41 -36.30 4.65
N GLU A 670 5.87 -35.51 5.64
CA GLU A 670 6.31 -36.02 6.93
C GLU A 670 5.14 -36.60 7.77
N SER A 671 3.91 -36.13 7.55
CA SER A 671 2.71 -36.74 8.16
C SER A 671 2.25 -38.04 7.45
N GLY A 672 2.89 -38.40 6.34
CA GLY A 672 2.53 -39.57 5.51
C GLY A 672 1.37 -39.30 4.55
N ASP A 673 0.86 -38.11 4.47
CA ASP A 673 -0.22 -37.73 3.54
C ASP A 673 0.32 -37.40 2.15
N LEU A 674 0.88 -38.43 1.49
CA LEU A 674 1.45 -38.31 0.16
C LEU A 674 0.40 -37.90 -0.90
N ALA A 675 -0.89 -38.20 -0.65
CA ALA A 675 -1.98 -37.85 -1.54
C ALA A 675 -2.16 -36.33 -1.66
N ARG A 676 -1.90 -35.57 -0.58
CA ARG A 676 -1.90 -34.11 -0.59
C ARG A 676 -0.52 -33.51 -0.92
N ALA A 677 0.56 -34.16 -0.51
CA ALA A 677 1.92 -33.69 -0.73
C ALA A 677 2.28 -33.62 -2.22
N VAL A 678 2.05 -34.70 -2.99
CA VAL A 678 2.45 -34.80 -4.40
C VAL A 678 1.87 -33.66 -5.26
N PRO A 679 0.54 -33.46 -5.34
CA PRO A 679 -0.03 -32.40 -6.20
C PRO A 679 0.41 -31.01 -5.75
N LEU A 680 0.66 -30.80 -4.46
CA LEU A 680 1.11 -29.53 -3.95
C LEU A 680 2.56 -29.23 -4.36
N PHE A 681 3.46 -30.22 -4.33
CA PHE A 681 4.82 -30.08 -4.86
C PHE A 681 4.84 -29.87 -6.37
N GLU A 682 4.00 -30.62 -7.15
CA GLU A 682 3.88 -30.44 -8.61
C GLU A 682 3.46 -29.02 -8.95
N ALA A 683 2.40 -28.50 -8.32
CA ALA A 683 1.93 -27.14 -8.54
C ALA A 683 2.97 -26.09 -8.13
N THR A 684 3.67 -26.30 -7.00
CA THR A 684 4.70 -25.39 -6.51
C THR A 684 5.89 -25.33 -7.46
N LEU A 685 6.35 -26.49 -7.96
CA LEU A 685 7.46 -26.55 -8.93
C LEU A 685 7.11 -25.83 -10.22
N ALA A 686 5.92 -26.08 -10.77
CA ALA A 686 5.49 -25.42 -12.01
C ALA A 686 5.48 -23.88 -11.88
N GLN A 687 5.10 -23.37 -10.72
CA GLN A 687 5.13 -21.93 -10.46
C GLN A 687 6.55 -21.39 -10.25
N TYR A 688 7.43 -22.14 -9.55
CA TYR A 688 8.83 -21.73 -9.44
C TYR A 688 9.52 -21.68 -10.82
N GLU A 689 9.27 -22.65 -11.70
CA GLU A 689 9.78 -22.65 -13.07
C GLU A 689 9.31 -21.44 -13.86
N GLN A 690 8.04 -21.07 -13.72
CA GLN A 690 7.46 -19.90 -14.40
C GLN A 690 8.02 -18.57 -13.86
N VAL A 691 8.20 -18.43 -12.54
CA VAL A 691 8.55 -17.16 -11.88
C VAL A 691 10.06 -16.94 -11.81
N LEU A 692 10.81 -17.97 -11.43
CA LEU A 692 12.25 -17.89 -11.18
C LEU A 692 13.10 -18.52 -12.28
N GLY A 693 12.49 -19.34 -13.14
CA GLY A 693 13.18 -20.10 -14.17
C GLY A 693 13.74 -21.46 -13.69
N ASP A 694 14.11 -22.31 -14.64
CA ASP A 694 14.48 -23.71 -14.42
C ASP A 694 15.78 -23.90 -13.62
N THR A 695 16.67 -22.95 -13.67
CA THR A 695 18.02 -23.05 -13.08
C THR A 695 18.14 -22.34 -11.73
N HIS A 696 17.06 -21.71 -11.25
CA HIS A 696 17.09 -21.04 -9.96
C HIS A 696 17.28 -22.04 -8.81
N PRO A 697 18.09 -21.76 -7.77
CA PRO A 697 18.34 -22.68 -6.67
C PRO A 697 17.09 -23.22 -6.00
N ASP A 698 16.06 -22.39 -5.80
CA ASP A 698 14.80 -22.79 -5.20
C ASP A 698 13.98 -23.71 -6.11
N THR A 699 14.00 -23.47 -7.43
CA THR A 699 13.38 -24.37 -8.42
C THR A 699 14.05 -25.73 -8.39
N LEU A 700 15.38 -25.78 -8.38
CA LEU A 700 16.14 -27.02 -8.32
C LEU A 700 15.89 -27.79 -7.02
N ARG A 701 15.80 -27.08 -5.88
CA ARG A 701 15.46 -27.67 -4.59
C ARG A 701 14.04 -28.22 -4.57
N SER A 702 13.05 -27.48 -5.09
CA SER A 702 11.66 -27.93 -5.20
C SER A 702 11.55 -29.19 -6.06
N ARG A 703 12.29 -29.23 -7.19
CA ARG A 703 12.36 -30.37 -8.09
C ARG A 703 12.97 -31.59 -7.40
N ASN A 704 14.05 -31.42 -6.67
CA ASN A 704 14.67 -32.49 -5.89
C ASN A 704 13.70 -33.06 -4.82
N ASN A 705 12.95 -32.18 -4.12
CA ASN A 705 11.99 -32.61 -3.11
C ASN A 705 10.80 -33.34 -3.73
N LEU A 706 10.29 -32.87 -4.89
CA LEU A 706 9.26 -33.62 -5.64
C LEU A 706 9.73 -35.02 -6.03
N ALA A 707 10.99 -35.14 -6.50
CA ALA A 707 11.58 -36.45 -6.82
C ALA A 707 11.68 -37.36 -5.57
N CYS A 708 12.01 -36.80 -4.38
CA CYS A 708 11.97 -37.54 -3.11
C CYS A 708 10.57 -38.05 -2.78
N VAL A 709 9.54 -37.22 -2.94
CA VAL A 709 8.16 -37.61 -2.66
C VAL A 709 7.65 -38.70 -3.62
N TYR A 710 8.01 -38.60 -4.93
CA TYR A 710 7.69 -39.67 -5.86
C TYR A 710 8.36 -41.00 -5.47
N ARG A 711 9.63 -40.95 -5.03
CA ARG A 711 10.33 -42.12 -4.54
C ARG A 711 9.61 -42.73 -3.31
N GLU A 712 9.23 -41.91 -2.33
CA GLU A 712 8.49 -42.37 -1.12
C GLU A 712 7.11 -42.90 -1.48
N ALA A 713 6.45 -42.36 -2.52
CA ALA A 713 5.21 -42.91 -3.05
C ALA A 713 5.38 -44.19 -3.88
N GLY A 714 6.62 -44.66 -4.08
CA GLY A 714 6.96 -45.83 -4.88
C GLY A 714 6.94 -45.61 -6.38
N ASP A 715 6.80 -44.35 -6.83
CA ASP A 715 6.78 -43.98 -8.25
C ASP A 715 8.20 -43.68 -8.76
N LEU A 716 9.01 -44.74 -8.82
CA LEU A 716 10.40 -44.67 -9.27
C LEU A 716 10.50 -44.28 -10.74
N ALA A 717 9.46 -44.55 -11.54
CA ALA A 717 9.42 -44.18 -12.95
C ALA A 717 9.43 -42.68 -13.16
N ARG A 718 8.84 -41.87 -12.24
CA ARG A 718 8.91 -40.42 -12.27
C ARG A 718 10.07 -39.87 -11.43
N ALA A 719 10.44 -40.52 -10.34
CA ALA A 719 11.49 -40.06 -9.45
C ALA A 719 12.87 -40.03 -10.11
N VAL A 720 13.30 -41.12 -10.76
CA VAL A 720 14.65 -41.27 -11.34
C VAL A 720 14.95 -40.20 -12.39
N PRO A 721 14.14 -40.06 -13.46
CA PRO A 721 14.42 -39.01 -14.48
C PRO A 721 14.45 -37.60 -13.89
N LEU A 722 13.63 -37.36 -12.86
CA LEU A 722 13.57 -36.04 -12.23
C LEU A 722 14.84 -35.76 -11.41
N PHE A 723 15.38 -36.76 -10.68
CA PHE A 723 16.68 -36.64 -10.00
C PHE A 723 17.84 -36.46 -10.99
N GLU A 724 17.87 -37.22 -12.11
CA GLU A 724 18.89 -37.09 -13.15
C GLU A 724 18.94 -35.66 -13.72
N ALA A 725 17.77 -35.14 -14.14
CA ALA A 725 17.65 -33.78 -14.66
C ALA A 725 18.07 -32.72 -13.62
N THR A 726 17.69 -32.92 -12.36
CA THR A 726 18.01 -32.00 -11.29
C THR A 726 19.50 -32.01 -10.96
N LEU A 727 20.14 -33.19 -10.89
CA LEU A 727 21.57 -33.33 -10.63
C LEU A 727 22.39 -32.65 -11.71
N ALA A 728 22.07 -32.90 -13.01
CA ALA A 728 22.76 -32.28 -14.14
C ALA A 728 22.71 -30.72 -14.06
N GLN A 729 21.59 -30.17 -13.64
CA GLN A 729 21.47 -28.72 -13.47
C GLN A 729 22.21 -28.21 -12.24
N TYR A 730 22.21 -28.92 -11.11
CA TYR A 730 23.02 -28.57 -9.95
C TYR A 730 24.52 -28.57 -10.26
N GLU A 731 25.02 -29.57 -10.99
CA GLU A 731 26.40 -29.64 -11.46
C GLU A 731 26.78 -28.44 -12.32
N GLN A 732 25.90 -28.05 -13.23
CA GLN A 732 26.11 -26.91 -14.12
C GLN A 732 26.09 -25.56 -13.36
N VAL A 733 25.19 -25.38 -12.40
CA VAL A 733 24.94 -24.09 -11.73
C VAL A 733 25.82 -23.90 -10.51
N LEU A 734 26.00 -24.94 -9.70
CA LEU A 734 26.67 -24.88 -8.40
C LEU A 734 28.03 -25.59 -8.40
N GLY A 735 28.30 -26.46 -9.39
CA GLY A 735 29.50 -27.30 -9.46
C GLY A 735 29.39 -28.61 -8.69
N ASP A 736 30.33 -29.52 -8.97
CA ASP A 736 30.28 -30.92 -8.51
C ASP A 736 30.45 -31.11 -6.99
N THR A 737 31.12 -30.17 -6.34
CA THR A 737 31.46 -30.25 -4.90
C THR A 737 30.47 -29.52 -4.00
N HIS A 738 29.48 -28.85 -4.57
CA HIS A 738 28.52 -28.12 -3.77
C HIS A 738 27.64 -29.08 -2.94
N PRO A 739 27.34 -28.75 -1.66
CA PRO A 739 26.56 -29.65 -0.78
C PRO A 739 25.22 -30.12 -1.38
N ASN A 740 24.50 -29.22 -2.07
CA ASN A 740 23.23 -29.57 -2.73
C ASN A 740 23.41 -30.54 -3.89
N THR A 741 24.50 -30.39 -4.68
CA THR A 741 24.88 -31.30 -5.76
C THR A 741 25.18 -32.69 -5.18
N LEU A 742 25.98 -32.74 -4.10
CA LEU A 742 26.29 -33.99 -3.43
C LEU A 742 25.04 -34.68 -2.82
N SER A 743 24.14 -33.89 -2.23
CA SER A 743 22.87 -34.40 -1.69
C SER A 743 21.97 -34.94 -2.80
N SER A 744 21.82 -34.23 -3.92
CA SER A 744 21.05 -34.70 -5.08
C SER A 744 21.61 -35.99 -5.67
N ARG A 745 22.96 -36.10 -5.76
CA ARG A 745 23.67 -37.29 -6.23
C ARG A 745 23.38 -38.49 -5.31
N ASN A 746 23.37 -38.30 -3.98
CA ASN A 746 23.05 -39.33 -3.02
C ASN A 746 21.58 -39.80 -3.12
N ASN A 747 20.65 -38.83 -3.35
CA ASN A 747 19.25 -39.14 -3.56
C ASN A 747 19.01 -39.97 -4.82
N LEU A 748 19.68 -39.59 -5.95
CA LEU A 748 19.64 -40.35 -7.19
C LEU A 748 20.22 -41.78 -7.01
N ALA A 749 21.35 -41.89 -6.33
CA ALA A 749 21.94 -43.21 -6.03
C ALA A 749 21.03 -44.11 -5.18
N SER A 750 20.25 -43.49 -4.31
CA SER A 750 19.25 -44.21 -3.51
C SER A 750 18.05 -44.65 -4.35
N ALA A 751 17.58 -43.79 -5.24
CA ALA A 751 16.48 -44.10 -6.17
C ALA A 751 16.85 -45.25 -7.14
N TYR A 752 18.07 -45.27 -7.68
CA TYR A 752 18.54 -46.37 -8.51
C TYR A 752 18.62 -47.70 -7.74
N ARG A 753 19.09 -47.68 -6.47
CA ARG A 753 19.10 -48.90 -5.63
C ARG A 753 17.69 -49.46 -5.40
N GLU A 754 16.72 -48.58 -5.14
CA GLU A 754 15.32 -48.97 -4.95
C GLU A 754 14.68 -49.46 -6.26
N ALA A 755 15.11 -48.91 -7.41
CA ALA A 755 14.71 -49.37 -8.73
C ALA A 755 15.37 -50.68 -9.17
N GLY A 756 16.36 -51.21 -8.41
CA GLY A 756 17.11 -52.41 -8.73
C GLY A 756 18.25 -52.21 -9.74
N ASP A 757 18.55 -50.98 -10.13
CA ASP A 757 19.64 -50.65 -11.06
C ASP A 757 20.95 -50.36 -10.30
N LEU A 758 21.57 -51.43 -9.82
CA LEU A 758 22.83 -51.32 -9.06
C LEU A 758 24.01 -50.85 -9.91
N ALA A 759 23.94 -51.02 -11.26
CA ALA A 759 25.00 -50.55 -12.15
C ALA A 759 25.10 -49.04 -12.23
N GLN A 760 23.98 -48.35 -12.16
CA GLN A 760 23.89 -46.84 -12.13
C GLN A 760 24.11 -46.29 -10.72
N ALA A 761 23.84 -47.04 -9.67
CA ALA A 761 23.96 -46.60 -8.28
C ALA A 761 25.41 -46.53 -7.75
N VAL A 762 26.30 -47.38 -8.26
CA VAL A 762 27.69 -47.52 -7.77
C VAL A 762 28.59 -46.33 -8.15
N PRO A 763 28.58 -45.77 -9.39
CA PRO A 763 29.46 -44.65 -9.76
C PRO A 763 29.16 -43.34 -9.03
N LEU A 764 27.99 -43.24 -8.41
CA LEU A 764 27.55 -42.02 -7.75
C LEU A 764 28.05 -41.90 -6.30
N LYS A 765 28.71 -42.97 -5.77
CA LYS A 765 29.09 -43.09 -4.36
C LYS A 765 30.59 -42.85 -4.08
N GLU A 766 31.37 -42.20 -4.92
CA GLU A 766 32.78 -41.89 -4.62
C GLU A 766 32.92 -40.52 -3.95
N SER A 767 32.78 -40.52 -2.61
CA SER A 767 33.55 -39.74 -1.64
C SER A 767 33.34 -40.31 -0.25
N ASP A 768 34.39 -40.89 0.32
CA ASP A 768 34.44 -41.44 1.68
C ASP A 768 34.11 -40.39 2.74
N GLU A 769 32.97 -40.61 3.44
CA GLU A 769 32.82 -40.21 4.83
C GLU A 769 32.00 -41.26 5.58
N PRO A 770 32.36 -41.56 6.87
CA PRO A 770 31.80 -42.70 7.61
C PRO A 770 30.33 -42.45 7.99
N ASP A 771 29.57 -43.54 8.02
CA ASP A 771 28.17 -43.69 8.36
C ASP A 771 27.66 -42.70 9.45
N ALA A 772 27.00 -41.64 9.04
CA ALA A 772 26.07 -40.91 9.89
C ALA A 772 24.63 -41.30 9.51
N HIS A 773 23.87 -41.72 10.49
CA HIS A 773 22.51 -42.23 10.37
C HIS A 773 21.64 -41.44 9.39
N PRO A 774 20.75 -42.08 8.63
CA PRO A 774 19.85 -41.44 7.73
C PRO A 774 18.72 -40.76 8.51
N SER A 775 18.94 -39.50 8.88
CA SER A 775 17.82 -38.64 9.18
C SER A 775 17.44 -37.93 7.86
N ALA A 776 16.24 -38.16 7.42
CA ALA A 776 15.67 -37.52 6.24
C ALA A 776 15.78 -36.01 6.38
N GLY A 777 16.87 -35.45 5.82
CA GLY A 777 17.11 -34.02 5.79
C GLY A 777 16.44 -33.39 4.58
N ALA A 778 15.13 -33.23 4.60
CA ALA A 778 14.54 -32.15 3.80
C ALA A 778 15.02 -30.85 4.42
N THR A 779 15.98 -30.21 3.80
CA THR A 779 16.43 -28.87 4.20
C THR A 779 15.27 -27.91 4.00
N PRO A 780 14.75 -27.26 5.07
CA PRO A 780 13.59 -26.37 4.91
C PRO A 780 13.95 -25.19 4.04
N ILE A 781 13.04 -24.85 3.13
CA ILE A 781 13.02 -23.58 2.44
C ILE A 781 12.70 -22.53 3.50
N GLY A 782 13.54 -21.59 3.69
CA GLY A 782 13.28 -20.49 4.62
C GLY A 782 14.55 -20.00 5.27
N GLN A 783 15.48 -19.58 4.46
CA GLN A 783 16.40 -18.53 4.84
C GLN A 783 16.16 -17.38 3.89
N GLU A 784 15.14 -16.61 4.22
CA GLU A 784 15.07 -15.27 3.72
C GLU A 784 16.25 -14.50 4.26
N THR A 785 16.94 -13.87 3.36
CA THR A 785 17.77 -12.73 3.68
C THR A 785 16.93 -11.74 4.47
N PRO A 786 17.39 -11.26 5.62
CA PRO A 786 16.69 -10.21 6.34
C PRO A 786 16.50 -9.04 5.37
N VAL A 787 15.26 -8.64 5.18
CA VAL A 787 14.92 -7.38 4.51
C VAL A 787 15.71 -6.30 5.27
N PRO A 788 16.64 -5.60 4.64
CA PRO A 788 17.36 -4.55 5.33
C PRO A 788 16.32 -3.53 5.81
N PRO A 789 16.41 -3.05 7.04
CA PRO A 789 15.60 -1.96 7.50
C PRO A 789 15.85 -0.77 6.58
N SER A 790 14.78 -0.14 6.14
CA SER A 790 14.82 1.08 5.35
C SER A 790 15.78 2.07 6.01
N PRO A 791 16.69 2.69 5.27
CA PRO A 791 17.51 3.75 5.83
C PRO A 791 16.60 4.89 6.28
N GLN A 792 16.84 5.37 7.49
CA GLN A 792 16.21 6.59 8.00
C GLN A 792 16.66 7.80 7.21
#